data_b17201dfa3a44b7a30eae84282cfbb16
#
_entry.id   b17201dfa3a44b7a30eae84282cfbb16
#
_cell.length_a   1.000
_cell.length_b   1.000
_cell.length_c   1.000
_cell.angle_alpha   90.00
_cell.angle_beta   90.00
_cell.angle_gamma   90.00
#
_symmetry.space_group_name_H-M   'P 1'
#
loop_
_entity.id
_entity.type
_entity.pdbx_description
1 polymer ?
#
loop_
_entity_poly.entity_id
_entity_poly.type
_entity_poly.pdbx_seq_one_letter_code
_entity_poly.pdbx_strand_id
1 'polypeptide(L)'
;MAKIGVFVCWCGENIARTVDVEQVAAAAGEMPGVACAMTCKYMCSEPGQATIRQKIAAEHLTGVVVASCSPHMHLRTFRKAAEKEGLNPYLVEMANIREQCSWVHHNRDQATAKAIDLVSMSVAKTRFNHALAPIEIPLTRRALVIGGGVAGIQAALDIADAGYQVVLVEREPSIGGKMAGLSETFPTLDCSQCILTPRMVEAGQHPNITLHTYSEIESVEGFVGNFRVTIRKKARYIDMSKCTGCGQCWNACPSKKNPSAFDYGLGQRTAIYIPFPQAVPARPVIDAAVCMKLTKDKCGICAKKCQPGAIRFDDEDRLVTEEVGAIVVATGYKLYSVGREQRNGRLTGYGEYGYGRYADVIDSLQFERLLSASGPTGGEVRRPSDGKVPQRVVFISCVGSRDNAKGISYCSKICCMYNAKHTMLYKHKVHGGDAHVFYMDIRAGGKNYDEFVRRAIEQDGAHYHRGRVSKIVEQDGQLIVRGVDTLAGEPVTIKADLVVLAAAMCPSDGAEALAQKLNVGYDENGFLSESHPKLRPVETNAAGVYVCGACQGPKDIPESVAQATAAAGKVLVMFSHQQLAREPEIARVDEMNCAACFACARACPYGAIERAEIRDRKGQLIKRTARVNAGLCMGCGTCVAVCPSKSADLAGFSEQQIYAMVESLV
;
A
#
# COMPACT_ATOMS: atom_id res chain seq x y z
N MET A 1 -18.30 -33.22 -32.86
CA MET A 1 -19.30 -32.22 -32.46
C MET A 1 -19.07 -31.84 -31.01
N ALA A 2 -19.30 -30.58 -30.66
CA ALA A 2 -19.20 -30.16 -29.27
C ALA A 2 -20.18 -30.89 -28.37
N LYS A 3 -19.78 -31.35 -27.21
CA LYS A 3 -20.63 -31.93 -26.15
C LYS A 3 -20.48 -31.06 -24.90
N ILE A 4 -21.42 -30.16 -24.70
CA ILE A 4 -21.38 -29.15 -23.64
C ILE A 4 -22.28 -29.56 -22.50
N GLY A 5 -21.78 -29.51 -21.25
CA GLY A 5 -22.62 -29.63 -20.06
C GLY A 5 -22.97 -28.23 -19.52
N VAL A 6 -24.25 -28.00 -19.27
CA VAL A 6 -24.74 -26.75 -18.68
C VAL A 6 -25.21 -27.00 -17.24
N PHE A 7 -24.65 -26.21 -16.30
CA PHE A 7 -24.89 -26.36 -14.87
C PHE A 7 -25.43 -25.07 -14.29
N VAL A 8 -26.73 -25.07 -13.94
CA VAL A 8 -27.43 -23.88 -13.45
C VAL A 8 -27.47 -23.88 -11.93
N CYS A 9 -26.94 -22.82 -11.32
CA CYS A 9 -26.85 -22.67 -9.87
C CYS A 9 -28.04 -21.88 -9.32
N TRP A 10 -28.62 -22.34 -8.22
CA TRP A 10 -29.63 -21.57 -7.49
C TRP A 10 -29.00 -20.41 -6.70
N CYS A 11 -27.74 -20.55 -6.27
CA CYS A 11 -27.06 -19.67 -5.33
C CYS A 11 -27.88 -19.44 -4.04
N GLY A 12 -28.42 -20.53 -3.48
CA GLY A 12 -29.43 -20.47 -2.45
C GLY A 12 -30.72 -19.82 -3.00
N GLU A 13 -31.03 -18.63 -2.51
CA GLU A 13 -32.17 -17.82 -2.98
C GLU A 13 -31.76 -16.66 -3.89
N ASN A 14 -30.45 -16.37 -3.98
CA ASN A 14 -29.97 -15.17 -4.69
C ASN A 14 -30.26 -15.17 -6.20
N ILE A 15 -30.37 -16.36 -6.80
CA ILE A 15 -30.75 -16.53 -8.20
C ILE A 15 -32.17 -17.06 -8.28
N ALA A 16 -32.47 -18.19 -7.61
CA ALA A 16 -33.72 -18.91 -7.73
C ALA A 16 -34.96 -18.12 -7.27
N ARG A 17 -34.82 -17.11 -6.43
CA ARG A 17 -35.90 -16.22 -6.02
C ARG A 17 -36.46 -15.40 -7.19
N THR A 18 -35.58 -15.00 -8.13
CA THR A 18 -35.95 -14.10 -9.23
C THR A 18 -35.94 -14.80 -10.59
N VAL A 19 -35.09 -15.84 -10.76
CA VAL A 19 -34.93 -16.61 -12.00
C VAL A 19 -35.52 -18.00 -11.81
N ASP A 20 -36.28 -18.48 -12.78
CA ASP A 20 -36.73 -19.89 -12.86
C ASP A 20 -35.57 -20.75 -13.38
N VAL A 21 -34.79 -21.29 -12.46
CA VAL A 21 -33.58 -22.05 -12.78
C VAL A 21 -33.87 -23.38 -13.49
N GLU A 22 -35.02 -23.97 -13.23
CA GLU A 22 -35.45 -25.21 -13.90
C GLU A 22 -35.80 -24.92 -15.36
N GLN A 23 -36.52 -23.83 -15.62
CA GLN A 23 -36.82 -23.37 -16.98
C GLN A 23 -35.54 -23.02 -17.74
N VAL A 24 -34.55 -22.36 -17.09
CA VAL A 24 -33.26 -22.08 -17.71
C VAL A 24 -32.52 -23.35 -18.07
N ALA A 25 -32.52 -24.36 -17.18
CA ALA A 25 -31.87 -25.64 -17.45
C ALA A 25 -32.60 -26.43 -18.57
N ALA A 26 -33.93 -26.43 -18.59
CA ALA A 26 -34.70 -27.04 -19.66
C ALA A 26 -34.41 -26.39 -21.02
N ALA A 27 -34.47 -25.06 -21.10
CA ALA A 27 -34.13 -24.32 -22.31
C ALA A 27 -32.68 -24.57 -22.77
N ALA A 28 -31.73 -24.63 -21.83
CA ALA A 28 -30.34 -24.93 -22.14
C ALA A 28 -30.16 -26.36 -22.73
N GLY A 29 -30.97 -27.32 -22.29
CA GLY A 29 -30.94 -28.70 -22.82
C GLY A 29 -31.29 -28.81 -24.31
N GLU A 30 -32.07 -27.86 -24.83
CA GLU A 30 -32.48 -27.82 -26.23
C GLU A 30 -31.47 -27.07 -27.12
N MET A 31 -30.43 -26.42 -26.53
CA MET A 31 -29.46 -25.63 -27.28
C MET A 31 -28.52 -26.53 -28.10
N PRO A 32 -28.11 -26.11 -29.31
CA PRO A 32 -27.23 -26.90 -30.16
C PRO A 32 -25.87 -27.17 -29.49
N GLY A 33 -25.53 -28.47 -29.39
CA GLY A 33 -24.25 -28.93 -28.81
C GLY A 33 -24.28 -29.17 -27.31
N VAL A 34 -25.42 -28.97 -26.64
CA VAL A 34 -25.59 -29.32 -25.24
C VAL A 34 -25.90 -30.83 -25.12
N ALA A 35 -25.11 -31.53 -24.33
CA ALA A 35 -25.27 -32.96 -24.05
C ALA A 35 -26.06 -33.20 -22.76
N CYS A 36 -25.96 -32.32 -21.78
CA CYS A 36 -26.74 -32.37 -20.55
C CYS A 36 -26.90 -30.97 -19.95
N ALA A 37 -28.05 -30.74 -19.31
CA ALA A 37 -28.30 -29.53 -18.53
C ALA A 37 -28.93 -29.92 -17.20
N MET A 38 -28.53 -29.26 -16.10
CA MET A 38 -29.06 -29.57 -14.77
C MET A 38 -28.91 -28.41 -13.80
N THR A 39 -29.66 -28.48 -12.71
CA THR A 39 -29.60 -27.48 -11.63
C THR A 39 -28.92 -28.05 -10.39
N CYS A 40 -28.38 -27.16 -9.57
CA CYS A 40 -27.87 -27.48 -8.25
C CYS A 40 -27.95 -26.26 -7.31
N LYS A 41 -28.32 -26.52 -6.07
CA LYS A 41 -28.52 -25.46 -5.07
C LYS A 41 -27.28 -24.60 -4.81
N TYR A 42 -26.13 -25.23 -4.81
CA TYR A 42 -24.81 -24.57 -4.62
C TYR A 42 -23.74 -25.23 -5.50
N MET A 43 -23.61 -24.79 -6.75
CA MET A 43 -22.69 -25.40 -7.71
C MET A 43 -21.22 -25.29 -7.29
N CYS A 44 -20.86 -24.24 -6.56
CA CYS A 44 -19.51 -24.03 -6.04
C CYS A 44 -19.15 -24.91 -4.83
N SER A 45 -20.12 -25.59 -4.20
CA SER A 45 -19.89 -26.55 -3.12
C SER A 45 -19.21 -27.82 -3.61
N GLU A 46 -18.64 -28.62 -2.69
CA GLU A 46 -18.02 -29.90 -3.07
C GLU A 46 -19.00 -30.86 -3.78
N PRO A 47 -20.26 -31.04 -3.34
CA PRO A 47 -21.22 -31.83 -4.09
C PRO A 47 -21.51 -31.27 -5.49
N GLY A 48 -21.63 -29.94 -5.64
CA GLY A 48 -21.85 -29.33 -6.95
C GLY A 48 -20.67 -29.53 -7.89
N GLN A 49 -19.45 -29.34 -7.42
CA GLN A 49 -18.24 -29.62 -8.19
C GLN A 49 -18.09 -31.11 -8.53
N ALA A 50 -18.46 -32.02 -7.61
CA ALA A 50 -18.51 -33.46 -7.87
C ALA A 50 -19.49 -33.82 -8.98
N THR A 51 -20.66 -33.18 -9.01
CA THR A 51 -21.65 -33.35 -10.10
C THR A 51 -21.07 -32.94 -11.44
N ILE A 52 -20.37 -31.80 -11.52
CA ILE A 52 -19.68 -31.34 -12.75
C ILE A 52 -18.66 -32.40 -13.19
N ARG A 53 -17.79 -32.85 -12.27
CA ARG A 53 -16.78 -33.88 -12.56
C ARG A 53 -17.37 -35.18 -13.10
N GLN A 54 -18.37 -35.69 -12.39
CA GLN A 54 -19.07 -36.94 -12.81
C GLN A 54 -19.68 -36.83 -14.21
N LYS A 55 -20.27 -35.68 -14.53
CA LYS A 55 -20.86 -35.47 -15.85
C LYS A 55 -19.81 -35.29 -16.95
N ILE A 56 -18.68 -34.62 -16.66
CA ILE A 56 -17.55 -34.57 -17.62
C ILE A 56 -17.11 -35.97 -18.01
N ALA A 57 -16.92 -36.87 -17.04
CA ALA A 57 -16.49 -38.24 -17.29
C ALA A 57 -17.57 -39.09 -17.97
N ALA A 58 -18.80 -39.05 -17.47
CA ALA A 58 -19.90 -39.92 -17.94
C ALA A 58 -20.37 -39.57 -19.36
N GLU A 59 -20.49 -38.29 -19.68
CA GLU A 59 -20.99 -37.81 -20.98
C GLU A 59 -19.85 -37.50 -21.97
N HIS A 60 -18.60 -37.63 -21.54
CA HIS A 60 -17.40 -37.25 -22.32
C HIS A 60 -17.51 -35.81 -22.83
N LEU A 61 -17.78 -34.87 -21.91
CA LEU A 61 -17.98 -33.47 -22.25
C LEU A 61 -16.70 -32.84 -22.82
N THR A 62 -16.87 -32.01 -23.84
CA THR A 62 -15.79 -31.24 -24.48
C THR A 62 -15.83 -29.77 -24.08
N GLY A 63 -16.84 -29.33 -23.32
CA GLY A 63 -16.99 -27.99 -22.79
C GLY A 63 -17.97 -27.94 -21.63
N VAL A 64 -17.84 -26.95 -20.78
CA VAL A 64 -18.70 -26.75 -19.62
C VAL A 64 -19.14 -25.30 -19.53
N VAL A 65 -20.43 -25.06 -19.31
CA VAL A 65 -21.00 -23.76 -18.98
C VAL A 65 -21.62 -23.82 -17.59
N VAL A 66 -21.19 -22.93 -16.70
CA VAL A 66 -21.78 -22.80 -15.36
C VAL A 66 -22.54 -21.48 -15.27
N ALA A 67 -23.86 -21.56 -15.27
CA ALA A 67 -24.75 -20.42 -15.09
C ALA A 67 -24.91 -20.13 -13.59
N SER A 68 -24.22 -19.11 -13.08
CA SER A 68 -24.16 -18.82 -11.65
C SER A 68 -23.81 -17.35 -11.34
N CYS A 69 -23.09 -17.10 -10.27
CA CYS A 69 -22.57 -15.79 -9.88
C CYS A 69 -21.41 -15.32 -10.79
N SER A 70 -20.80 -14.19 -10.41
CA SER A 70 -19.69 -13.59 -11.15
C SER A 70 -18.52 -14.56 -11.39
N PRO A 71 -17.97 -14.62 -12.62
CA PRO A 71 -16.74 -15.36 -12.93
C PRO A 71 -15.56 -14.98 -12.03
N HIS A 72 -15.45 -13.71 -11.59
CA HIS A 72 -14.41 -13.26 -10.67
C HIS A 72 -14.35 -14.04 -9.36
N MET A 73 -15.47 -14.61 -8.92
CA MET A 73 -15.52 -15.37 -7.68
C MET A 73 -15.13 -16.84 -7.86
N HIS A 74 -15.69 -17.51 -8.88
CA HIS A 74 -15.66 -18.97 -8.94
C HIS A 74 -15.20 -19.58 -10.25
N LEU A 75 -14.80 -18.80 -11.26
CA LEU A 75 -14.28 -19.37 -12.51
C LEU A 75 -13.09 -20.32 -12.26
N ARG A 76 -12.16 -19.91 -11.42
CA ARG A 76 -11.02 -20.76 -11.03
C ARG A 76 -11.45 -22.04 -10.31
N THR A 77 -12.51 -22.01 -9.52
CA THR A 77 -13.07 -23.19 -8.82
C THR A 77 -13.56 -24.22 -9.83
N PHE A 78 -14.34 -23.77 -10.82
CA PHE A 78 -14.90 -24.66 -11.84
C PHE A 78 -13.85 -25.12 -12.86
N ARG A 79 -12.90 -24.26 -13.24
CA ARG A 79 -11.74 -24.64 -14.06
C ARG A 79 -10.93 -25.75 -13.39
N LYS A 80 -10.63 -25.64 -12.09
CA LYS A 80 -9.94 -26.69 -11.32
C LYS A 80 -10.77 -27.98 -11.19
N ALA A 81 -12.09 -27.89 -11.07
CA ALA A 81 -12.93 -29.07 -11.04
C ALA A 81 -12.90 -29.81 -12.38
N ALA A 82 -12.95 -29.11 -13.50
CA ALA A 82 -12.86 -29.69 -14.84
C ALA A 82 -11.48 -30.29 -15.13
N GLU A 83 -10.41 -29.62 -14.73
CA GLU A 83 -9.02 -30.07 -14.88
C GLU A 83 -8.76 -31.42 -14.19
N LYS A 84 -9.40 -31.68 -13.04
CA LYS A 84 -9.30 -32.96 -12.32
C LYS A 84 -9.83 -34.15 -13.13
N GLU A 85 -10.70 -33.90 -14.10
CA GLU A 85 -11.26 -34.93 -15.01
C GLU A 85 -10.62 -34.86 -16.40
N GLY A 86 -9.46 -34.17 -16.54
CA GLY A 86 -8.72 -34.07 -17.79
C GLY A 86 -9.29 -33.10 -18.82
N LEU A 87 -10.37 -32.35 -18.50
CA LEU A 87 -10.87 -31.32 -19.39
C LEU A 87 -10.02 -30.05 -19.25
N ASN A 88 -9.55 -29.51 -20.40
CA ASN A 88 -8.79 -28.28 -20.38
C ASN A 88 -9.55 -27.13 -19.67
N PRO A 89 -8.96 -26.45 -18.68
CA PRO A 89 -9.65 -25.46 -17.86
C PRO A 89 -10.23 -24.27 -18.66
N TYR A 90 -9.70 -23.97 -19.83
CA TYR A 90 -10.17 -22.90 -20.72
C TYR A 90 -11.36 -23.30 -21.62
N LEU A 91 -11.83 -24.53 -21.48
CA LEU A 91 -13.10 -25.01 -22.06
C LEU A 91 -14.27 -24.86 -21.08
N VAL A 92 -14.06 -24.16 -19.95
CA VAL A 92 -15.08 -23.84 -18.94
C VAL A 92 -15.43 -22.36 -19.01
N GLU A 93 -16.71 -22.07 -19.25
CA GLU A 93 -17.29 -20.72 -19.27
C GLU A 93 -18.26 -20.51 -18.13
N MET A 94 -18.48 -19.27 -17.75
CA MET A 94 -19.51 -18.91 -16.76
C MET A 94 -20.47 -17.88 -17.32
N ALA A 95 -21.77 -18.18 -17.29
CA ALA A 95 -22.83 -17.23 -17.51
C ALA A 95 -23.20 -16.55 -16.18
N ASN A 96 -23.04 -15.23 -16.09
CA ASN A 96 -23.35 -14.47 -14.86
C ASN A 96 -24.85 -14.16 -14.81
N ILE A 97 -25.63 -15.08 -14.20
CA ILE A 97 -27.09 -14.94 -14.04
C ILE A 97 -27.48 -14.38 -12.65
N ARG A 98 -26.50 -13.93 -11.85
CA ARG A 98 -26.73 -13.28 -10.56
C ARG A 98 -26.57 -11.76 -10.68
N GLU A 99 -25.36 -11.26 -10.78
CA GLU A 99 -25.07 -9.82 -10.81
C GLU A 99 -25.61 -9.13 -12.07
N GLN A 100 -25.60 -9.82 -13.22
CA GLN A 100 -26.08 -9.28 -14.49
C GLN A 100 -27.56 -9.62 -14.77
N CYS A 101 -28.23 -10.39 -13.92
CA CYS A 101 -29.59 -10.83 -14.13
C CYS A 101 -30.44 -10.75 -12.86
N SER A 102 -30.34 -11.70 -11.94
CA SER A 102 -31.26 -11.81 -10.78
C SER A 102 -31.22 -10.60 -9.85
N TRP A 103 -30.11 -9.91 -9.72
CA TRP A 103 -29.98 -8.73 -8.86
C TRP A 103 -30.43 -7.43 -9.50
N VAL A 104 -30.59 -7.39 -10.83
CA VAL A 104 -30.97 -6.17 -11.59
C VAL A 104 -32.36 -6.25 -12.20
N HIS A 105 -33.05 -7.40 -12.05
CA HIS A 105 -34.42 -7.61 -12.51
C HIS A 105 -35.35 -7.88 -11.31
N HIS A 106 -36.58 -7.35 -11.39
CA HIS A 106 -37.62 -7.57 -10.38
C HIS A 106 -38.72 -8.48 -10.88
N ASN A 107 -38.92 -8.60 -12.19
CA ASN A 107 -39.88 -9.47 -12.83
C ASN A 107 -39.25 -10.83 -13.14
N ARG A 108 -39.86 -11.92 -12.67
CA ARG A 108 -39.33 -13.29 -12.78
C ARG A 108 -39.24 -13.75 -14.24
N ASP A 109 -40.25 -13.46 -15.06
CA ASP A 109 -40.26 -13.90 -16.46
C ASP A 109 -39.18 -13.21 -17.28
N GLN A 110 -39.04 -11.90 -17.09
CA GLN A 110 -37.96 -11.11 -17.74
C GLN A 110 -36.58 -11.57 -17.28
N ALA A 111 -36.41 -11.83 -15.98
CA ALA A 111 -35.15 -12.33 -15.44
C ALA A 111 -34.83 -13.72 -16.00
N THR A 112 -35.82 -14.61 -16.09
CA THR A 112 -35.65 -15.96 -16.64
C THR A 112 -35.31 -15.92 -18.12
N ALA A 113 -35.99 -15.09 -18.93
CA ALA A 113 -35.65 -14.88 -20.33
C ALA A 113 -34.23 -14.37 -20.50
N LYS A 114 -33.85 -13.35 -19.70
CA LYS A 114 -32.47 -12.81 -19.71
C LYS A 114 -31.44 -13.84 -19.30
N ALA A 115 -31.73 -14.69 -18.32
CA ALA A 115 -30.85 -15.79 -17.93
C ALA A 115 -30.62 -16.79 -19.05
N ILE A 116 -31.69 -17.14 -19.80
CA ILE A 116 -31.63 -18.01 -20.98
C ILE A 116 -30.74 -17.39 -22.05
N ASP A 117 -30.87 -16.08 -22.35
CA ASP A 117 -30.03 -15.35 -23.29
C ASP A 117 -28.53 -15.43 -22.90
N LEU A 118 -28.20 -15.16 -21.61
CA LEU A 118 -26.85 -15.23 -21.12
C LEU A 118 -26.22 -16.62 -21.20
N VAL A 119 -27.04 -17.65 -20.95
CA VAL A 119 -26.63 -19.06 -21.11
C VAL A 119 -26.45 -19.41 -22.60
N SER A 120 -27.36 -18.98 -23.47
CA SER A 120 -27.26 -19.19 -24.92
C SER A 120 -25.97 -18.62 -25.49
N MET A 121 -25.63 -17.35 -25.15
CA MET A 121 -24.38 -16.73 -25.52
C MET A 121 -23.15 -17.53 -25.05
N SER A 122 -23.18 -18.01 -23.80
CA SER A 122 -22.08 -18.78 -23.23
C SER A 122 -21.93 -20.15 -23.88
N VAL A 123 -23.03 -20.82 -24.19
CA VAL A 123 -23.03 -22.10 -24.95
C VAL A 123 -22.51 -21.89 -26.36
N ALA A 124 -23.00 -20.86 -27.06
CA ALA A 124 -22.57 -20.53 -28.42
C ALA A 124 -21.04 -20.24 -28.46
N LYS A 125 -20.52 -19.46 -27.50
CA LYS A 125 -19.08 -19.22 -27.36
C LYS A 125 -18.31 -20.50 -27.13
N THR A 126 -18.78 -21.34 -26.19
CA THR A 126 -18.10 -22.59 -25.78
C THR A 126 -17.93 -23.57 -26.92
N ARG A 127 -18.84 -23.59 -27.89
CA ARG A 127 -18.73 -24.41 -29.11
C ARG A 127 -17.47 -24.14 -29.94
N PHE A 128 -16.93 -22.91 -29.84
CA PHE A 128 -15.76 -22.44 -30.55
C PHE A 128 -14.54 -22.24 -29.63
N ASN A 129 -14.63 -22.65 -28.37
CA ASN A 129 -13.50 -22.62 -27.48
C ASN A 129 -12.45 -23.67 -27.88
N HIS A 130 -11.18 -23.29 -27.73
CA HIS A 130 -10.05 -24.18 -27.95
C HIS A 130 -9.27 -24.36 -26.63
N ALA A 131 -8.61 -25.52 -26.51
CA ALA A 131 -7.69 -25.75 -25.41
C ALA A 131 -6.57 -24.71 -25.44
N LEU A 132 -6.37 -24.02 -24.32
CA LEU A 132 -5.28 -23.09 -24.14
C LEU A 132 -4.33 -23.62 -23.07
N ALA A 133 -3.08 -23.18 -23.13
CA ALA A 133 -2.08 -23.47 -22.09
C ALA A 133 -1.66 -22.18 -21.40
N PRO A 134 -1.46 -22.19 -20.09
CA PRO A 134 -0.90 -21.04 -19.38
C PRO A 134 0.40 -20.58 -20.02
N ILE A 135 0.63 -19.27 -20.01
CA ILE A 135 1.86 -18.68 -20.53
C ILE A 135 2.86 -18.59 -19.38
N GLU A 136 4.02 -19.21 -19.57
CA GLU A 136 5.10 -19.12 -18.59
C GLU A 136 5.91 -17.84 -18.81
N ILE A 137 6.04 -17.05 -17.74
CA ILE A 137 6.81 -15.80 -17.73
C ILE A 137 7.99 -15.97 -16.78
N PRO A 138 9.22 -15.67 -17.20
CA PRO A 138 10.38 -15.67 -16.32
C PRO A 138 10.14 -14.81 -15.08
N LEU A 139 10.68 -15.19 -13.94
CA LEU A 139 10.53 -14.51 -12.67
C LEU A 139 11.87 -14.04 -12.13
N THR A 140 12.04 -12.75 -11.97
CA THR A 140 13.15 -12.16 -11.23
C THR A 140 12.90 -12.31 -9.73
N ARG A 141 13.59 -13.25 -9.07
CA ARG A 141 13.42 -13.54 -7.64
C ARG A 141 14.21 -12.55 -6.77
N ARG A 142 13.93 -11.29 -6.92
CA ARG A 142 14.47 -10.16 -6.16
C ARG A 142 13.34 -9.20 -5.83
N ALA A 143 13.23 -8.72 -4.59
CA ALA A 143 12.16 -7.81 -4.16
C ALA A 143 12.66 -6.37 -4.04
N LEU A 144 11.76 -5.41 -4.27
CA LEU A 144 11.94 -4.02 -3.88
C LEU A 144 11.06 -3.72 -2.67
N VAL A 145 11.63 -3.10 -1.65
CA VAL A 145 10.88 -2.56 -0.51
C VAL A 145 11.05 -1.05 -0.49
N ILE A 146 9.94 -0.31 -0.54
CA ILE A 146 9.90 1.16 -0.58
C ILE A 146 9.49 1.69 0.78
N GLY A 147 10.44 2.29 1.49
CA GLY A 147 10.29 2.82 2.84
C GLY A 147 11.04 1.98 3.87
N GLY A 148 12.01 2.60 4.55
CA GLY A 148 12.87 1.98 5.58
C GLY A 148 12.36 2.20 7.01
N GLY A 149 11.04 2.32 7.22
CA GLY A 149 10.41 2.29 8.54
C GLY A 149 10.30 0.87 9.10
N VAL A 150 9.70 0.69 10.30
CA VAL A 150 9.58 -0.62 10.97
C VAL A 150 8.94 -1.69 10.08
N ALA A 151 7.89 -1.35 9.32
CA ALA A 151 7.23 -2.29 8.41
C ALA A 151 8.14 -2.69 7.23
N GLY A 152 8.83 -1.71 6.61
CA GLY A 152 9.72 -2.01 5.49
C GLY A 152 10.97 -2.78 5.92
N ILE A 153 11.54 -2.47 7.09
CA ILE A 153 12.65 -3.24 7.68
C ILE A 153 12.23 -4.68 7.92
N GLN A 154 11.05 -4.90 8.53
CA GLN A 154 10.54 -6.24 8.79
C GLN A 154 10.32 -7.02 7.48
N ALA A 155 9.62 -6.42 6.49
CA ALA A 155 9.40 -7.08 5.21
C ALA A 155 10.71 -7.42 4.47
N ALA A 156 11.69 -6.50 4.52
CA ALA A 156 12.99 -6.72 3.89
C ALA A 156 13.76 -7.87 4.54
N LEU A 157 13.77 -7.95 5.87
CA LEU A 157 14.43 -9.02 6.61
C LEU A 157 13.75 -10.37 6.37
N ASP A 158 12.41 -10.45 6.49
CA ASP A 158 11.68 -11.70 6.27
C ASP A 158 11.93 -12.30 4.86
N ILE A 159 12.05 -11.44 3.84
CA ILE A 159 12.36 -11.88 2.47
C ILE A 159 13.84 -12.28 2.33
N ALA A 160 14.74 -11.51 2.95
CA ALA A 160 16.18 -11.72 2.86
C ALA A 160 16.65 -12.96 3.63
N ASP A 161 16.07 -13.21 4.82
CA ASP A 161 16.32 -14.40 5.65
C ASP A 161 15.87 -15.69 4.95
N ALA A 162 14.84 -15.61 4.11
CA ALA A 162 14.41 -16.71 3.24
C ALA A 162 15.34 -16.94 2.03
N GLY A 163 16.44 -16.20 1.91
CA GLY A 163 17.48 -16.37 0.90
C GLY A 163 17.30 -15.56 -0.39
N TYR A 164 16.33 -14.64 -0.46
CA TYR A 164 16.10 -13.83 -1.65
C TYR A 164 16.73 -12.43 -1.54
N GLN A 165 17.16 -11.91 -2.69
CA GLN A 165 17.73 -10.56 -2.75
C GLN A 165 16.65 -9.49 -2.59
N VAL A 166 16.97 -8.44 -1.82
CA VAL A 166 16.07 -7.31 -1.55
C VAL A 166 16.79 -6.00 -1.84
N VAL A 167 16.10 -5.08 -2.50
CA VAL A 167 16.48 -3.67 -2.60
C VAL A 167 15.61 -2.89 -1.64
N LEU A 168 16.19 -2.28 -0.60
CA LEU A 168 15.48 -1.43 0.36
C LEU A 168 15.77 0.03 0.05
N VAL A 169 14.74 0.80 -0.29
CA VAL A 169 14.84 2.23 -0.64
C VAL A 169 14.21 3.09 0.44
N GLU A 170 14.98 4.07 0.95
CA GLU A 170 14.53 5.03 1.96
C GLU A 170 14.86 6.46 1.49
N ARG A 171 13.87 7.37 1.57
CA ARG A 171 14.03 8.77 1.16
C ARG A 171 14.85 9.61 2.13
N GLU A 172 14.88 9.22 3.41
CA GLU A 172 15.67 9.88 4.44
C GLU A 172 17.13 9.37 4.44
N PRO A 173 18.06 10.12 5.04
CA PRO A 173 19.45 9.68 5.10
C PRO A 173 19.71 8.40 5.92
N SER A 174 18.74 7.95 6.71
CA SER A 174 18.78 6.73 7.53
C SER A 174 17.46 6.00 7.48
N ILE A 175 17.49 4.68 7.62
CA ILE A 175 16.30 3.89 7.94
C ILE A 175 15.89 4.07 9.40
N GLY A 176 14.72 3.52 9.78
CA GLY A 176 14.13 3.59 11.13
C GLY A 176 12.76 4.29 11.15
N GLY A 177 12.51 5.17 10.19
CA GLY A 177 11.23 5.86 10.05
C GLY A 177 10.82 6.62 11.32
N LYS A 178 9.52 6.69 11.57
CA LYS A 178 8.99 7.42 12.74
C LYS A 178 9.29 6.73 14.08
N MET A 179 9.41 5.41 14.08
CA MET A 179 9.73 4.65 15.29
C MET A 179 11.08 5.05 15.88
N ALA A 180 12.07 5.41 15.05
CA ALA A 180 13.36 5.90 15.53
C ALA A 180 13.26 7.19 16.37
N GLY A 181 12.21 7.98 16.17
CA GLY A 181 11.96 9.22 16.92
C GLY A 181 11.17 9.06 18.20
N LEU A 182 10.58 7.87 18.46
CA LEU A 182 9.79 7.63 19.66
C LEU A 182 10.68 7.41 20.89
N SER A 183 10.15 7.67 22.08
CA SER A 183 10.80 7.33 23.36
C SER A 183 10.58 5.85 23.70
N GLU A 184 9.36 5.51 24.02
CA GLU A 184 8.89 4.16 24.34
C GLU A 184 7.70 3.78 23.50
N THR A 185 7.34 2.50 23.47
CA THR A 185 6.21 1.99 22.70
C THR A 185 5.14 1.38 23.60
N PHE A 186 3.87 1.60 23.29
CA PHE A 186 2.76 0.95 23.97
C PHE A 186 2.51 -0.45 23.39
N PRO A 187 1.91 -1.39 24.13
CA PRO A 187 1.43 -1.28 25.51
C PRO A 187 2.48 -1.66 26.56
N THR A 188 3.69 -2.02 26.18
CA THR A 188 4.72 -2.63 27.02
C THR A 188 5.70 -1.62 27.62
N LEU A 189 5.74 -0.39 27.12
CA LEU A 189 6.72 0.66 27.46
C LEU A 189 8.17 0.26 27.18
N ASP A 190 8.39 -0.55 26.14
CA ASP A 190 9.72 -0.85 25.66
C ASP A 190 10.37 0.40 25.05
N CYS A 191 11.66 0.58 25.31
CA CYS A 191 12.46 1.59 24.66
C CYS A 191 12.47 1.38 23.13
N SER A 192 11.97 2.33 22.40
CA SER A 192 11.83 2.25 20.93
C SER A 192 13.16 1.98 20.22
N GLN A 193 14.23 2.69 20.61
CA GLN A 193 15.56 2.52 20.03
C GLN A 193 16.17 1.16 20.37
N CYS A 194 15.90 0.63 21.59
CA CYS A 194 16.46 -0.64 22.03
C CYS A 194 15.95 -1.83 21.21
N ILE A 195 14.69 -1.76 20.76
CA ILE A 195 14.09 -2.82 19.94
C ILE A 195 14.27 -2.59 18.44
N LEU A 196 14.35 -1.33 17.98
CA LEU A 196 14.48 -0.99 16.57
C LEU A 196 15.92 -1.05 16.07
N THR A 197 16.90 -0.55 16.85
CA THR A 197 18.29 -0.44 16.40
C THR A 197 18.89 -1.77 15.97
N PRO A 198 18.73 -2.88 16.70
CA PRO A 198 19.22 -4.18 16.24
C PRO A 198 18.68 -4.55 14.84
N ARG A 199 17.39 -4.34 14.60
CA ARG A 199 16.75 -4.63 13.29
C ARG A 199 17.25 -3.72 12.18
N MET A 200 17.54 -2.44 12.49
CA MET A 200 18.16 -1.51 11.54
C MET A 200 19.57 -1.95 11.15
N VAL A 201 20.38 -2.34 12.14
CA VAL A 201 21.76 -2.82 11.92
C VAL A 201 21.74 -4.12 11.11
N GLU A 202 20.87 -5.06 11.46
CA GLU A 202 20.67 -6.31 10.74
C GLU A 202 20.32 -6.05 9.26
N ALA A 203 19.30 -5.20 8.99
CA ALA A 203 18.93 -4.84 7.63
C ALA A 203 20.05 -4.12 6.85
N GLY A 204 20.84 -3.28 7.55
CA GLY A 204 21.96 -2.55 6.95
C GLY A 204 23.19 -3.40 6.64
N GLN A 205 23.33 -4.57 7.28
CA GLN A 205 24.46 -5.49 7.15
C GLN A 205 24.11 -6.81 6.48
N HIS A 206 22.83 -7.06 6.21
CA HIS A 206 22.36 -8.33 5.65
C HIS A 206 22.91 -8.54 4.24
N PRO A 207 23.54 -9.71 3.92
CA PRO A 207 24.19 -9.96 2.63
C PRO A 207 23.20 -9.94 1.44
N ASN A 208 21.93 -10.21 1.68
CA ASN A 208 20.88 -10.21 0.67
C ASN A 208 20.13 -8.86 0.57
N ILE A 209 20.48 -7.83 1.36
CA ILE A 209 19.83 -6.52 1.30
C ILE A 209 20.75 -5.47 0.70
N THR A 210 20.34 -4.90 -0.43
CA THR A 210 20.96 -3.70 -1.01
C THR A 210 20.21 -2.47 -0.49
N LEU A 211 20.86 -1.69 0.39
CA LEU A 211 20.24 -0.52 1.01
C LEU A 211 20.55 0.76 0.21
N HIS A 212 19.51 1.45 -0.24
CA HIS A 212 19.56 2.79 -0.85
C HIS A 212 18.87 3.80 0.06
N THR A 213 19.62 4.47 0.93
CA THR A 213 19.12 5.61 1.72
C THR A 213 19.30 6.93 0.96
N TYR A 214 18.55 7.95 1.33
CA TYR A 214 18.52 9.27 0.68
C TYR A 214 18.15 9.13 -0.80
N SER A 215 17.19 8.26 -1.09
CA SER A 215 16.84 7.83 -2.44
C SER A 215 15.32 7.75 -2.63
N GLU A 216 14.85 8.04 -3.84
CA GLU A 216 13.43 8.08 -4.19
C GLU A 216 13.17 7.31 -5.49
N ILE A 217 11.96 6.76 -5.64
CA ILE A 217 11.54 6.09 -6.87
C ILE A 217 11.26 7.13 -7.95
N GLU A 218 12.00 7.08 -9.05
CA GLU A 218 11.81 7.95 -10.20
C GLU A 218 10.77 7.41 -11.16
N SER A 219 10.92 6.15 -11.60
CA SER A 219 9.96 5.46 -12.46
C SER A 219 9.91 3.96 -12.17
N VAL A 220 8.78 3.34 -12.55
CA VAL A 220 8.58 1.90 -12.52
C VAL A 220 8.00 1.48 -13.86
N GLU A 221 8.62 0.52 -14.51
CA GLU A 221 8.22 -0.05 -15.80
C GLU A 221 8.15 -1.58 -15.68
N GLY A 222 7.54 -2.23 -16.66
CA GLY A 222 7.44 -3.68 -16.69
C GLY A 222 6.15 -4.21 -16.04
N PHE A 223 6.20 -5.44 -15.54
CA PHE A 223 5.02 -6.19 -15.08
C PHE A 223 5.41 -7.15 -13.95
N VAL A 224 4.42 -7.78 -13.34
CA VAL A 224 4.64 -8.75 -12.25
C VAL A 224 5.68 -9.80 -12.61
N GLY A 225 6.67 -9.96 -11.75
CA GLY A 225 7.81 -10.83 -11.97
C GLY A 225 9.00 -10.15 -12.68
N ASN A 226 8.80 -9.02 -13.35
CA ASN A 226 9.84 -8.35 -14.16
C ASN A 226 9.64 -6.83 -14.19
N PHE A 227 9.73 -6.20 -13.03
CA PHE A 227 9.73 -4.75 -12.93
C PHE A 227 11.15 -4.20 -13.13
N ARG A 228 11.25 -3.09 -13.84
CA ARG A 228 12.44 -2.25 -13.94
C ARG A 228 12.18 -0.94 -13.20
N VAL A 229 12.91 -0.72 -12.13
CA VAL A 229 12.73 0.43 -11.25
C VAL A 229 13.92 1.36 -11.34
N THR A 230 13.67 2.61 -11.72
CA THR A 230 14.69 3.66 -11.69
C THR A 230 14.60 4.39 -10.35
N ILE A 231 15.71 4.45 -9.64
CA ILE A 231 15.87 5.06 -8.33
C ILE A 231 16.78 6.27 -8.45
N ARG A 232 16.31 7.43 -8.01
CA ARG A 232 17.12 8.64 -7.88
C ARG A 232 17.78 8.66 -6.51
N LYS A 233 19.10 8.55 -6.48
CA LYS A 233 19.95 8.72 -5.30
C LYS A 233 20.32 10.18 -5.20
N LYS A 234 19.83 10.87 -4.18
CA LYS A 234 20.12 12.31 -3.94
C LYS A 234 21.58 12.52 -3.56
N ALA A 235 22.13 13.63 -3.99
CA ALA A 235 23.47 14.04 -3.63
C ALA A 235 23.62 14.16 -2.10
N ARG A 236 24.46 13.30 -1.54
CA ARG A 236 24.74 13.29 -0.10
C ARG A 236 25.93 14.18 0.26
N TYR A 237 26.74 14.51 -0.74
CA TYR A 237 28.02 15.23 -0.64
C TYR A 237 29.06 14.50 0.23
N ILE A 238 28.88 13.19 0.39
CA ILE A 238 29.74 12.30 1.18
C ILE A 238 30.04 11.04 0.37
N ASP A 239 31.30 10.72 0.21
CA ASP A 239 31.74 9.43 -0.30
C ASP A 239 31.54 8.38 0.80
N MET A 240 30.49 7.57 0.62
CA MET A 240 30.06 6.56 1.59
C MET A 240 31.11 5.47 1.82
N SER A 241 31.96 5.19 0.82
CA SER A 241 33.00 4.15 0.90
C SER A 241 34.19 4.60 1.74
N LYS A 242 34.50 5.90 1.75
CA LYS A 242 35.61 6.48 2.50
C LYS A 242 35.19 6.92 3.89
N CYS A 243 33.93 7.29 4.09
CA CYS A 243 33.49 7.85 5.35
C CYS A 243 33.46 6.80 6.47
N THR A 244 34.14 7.10 7.58
CA THR A 244 34.16 6.23 8.79
C THR A 244 33.10 6.58 9.83
N GLY A 245 32.36 7.69 9.66
CA GLY A 245 31.37 8.16 10.65
C GLY A 245 31.99 8.80 11.90
N CYS A 246 33.25 9.25 11.87
CA CYS A 246 34.01 9.69 13.04
C CYS A 246 33.55 11.01 13.70
N GLY A 247 32.63 11.75 13.09
CA GLY A 247 32.06 12.98 13.68
C GLY A 247 32.82 14.28 13.49
N GLN A 248 34.08 14.26 13.08
CA GLN A 248 34.90 15.46 13.00
C GLN A 248 34.30 16.55 12.10
N CYS A 249 33.60 16.16 11.03
CA CYS A 249 33.04 17.11 10.08
C CYS A 249 31.85 17.90 10.65
N TRP A 250 30.91 17.26 11.35
CA TRP A 250 29.76 17.98 11.94
C TRP A 250 30.14 18.72 13.23
N ASN A 251 31.08 18.21 14.02
CA ASN A 251 31.59 18.92 15.19
C ASN A 251 32.30 20.23 14.82
N ALA A 252 33.00 20.26 13.67
CA ALA A 252 33.72 21.42 13.17
C ALA A 252 32.82 22.38 12.34
N CYS A 253 31.59 22.01 12.00
CA CYS A 253 30.72 22.82 11.15
C CYS A 253 30.28 24.11 11.86
N PRO A 254 30.49 25.31 11.28
CA PRO A 254 30.10 26.58 11.90
C PRO A 254 28.59 26.87 11.77
N SER A 255 27.88 26.25 10.81
CA SER A 255 26.43 26.40 10.61
C SER A 255 25.70 25.49 11.60
N LYS A 256 25.45 25.96 12.84
CA LYS A 256 24.95 25.15 13.96
C LYS A 256 23.50 25.42 14.34
N LYS A 257 22.86 26.44 13.80
CA LYS A 257 21.52 26.88 14.20
C LYS A 257 20.43 26.49 13.17
N ASN A 258 20.59 25.34 12.55
CA ASN A 258 19.56 24.86 11.61
C ASN A 258 18.56 23.96 12.36
N PRO A 259 17.24 24.09 12.12
CA PRO A 259 16.26 23.22 12.75
C PRO A 259 16.53 21.75 12.45
N SER A 260 16.44 20.90 13.46
CA SER A 260 16.51 19.44 13.31
C SER A 260 15.16 18.90 12.83
N ALA A 261 15.12 18.34 11.63
CA ALA A 261 13.91 17.68 11.12
C ALA A 261 13.55 16.43 11.95
N PHE A 262 14.56 15.72 12.46
CA PHE A 262 14.38 14.56 13.32
C PHE A 262 13.72 14.92 14.67
N ASP A 263 14.00 16.10 15.21
CA ASP A 263 13.39 16.61 16.43
C ASP A 263 12.17 17.51 16.15
N TYR A 264 11.61 17.44 14.93
CA TYR A 264 10.43 18.24 14.51
C TYR A 264 10.59 19.74 14.79
N GLY A 265 11.81 20.27 14.61
CA GLY A 265 12.12 21.68 14.81
C GLY A 265 12.46 22.09 16.24
N LEU A 266 12.29 21.24 17.25
CA LEU A 266 12.64 21.55 18.66
C LEU A 266 14.15 21.55 18.89
N GLY A 267 14.90 20.73 18.16
CA GLY A 267 16.35 20.67 18.23
C GLY A 267 17.02 21.49 17.14
N GLN A 268 18.33 21.69 17.31
CA GLN A 268 19.20 22.33 16.32
C GLN A 268 20.26 21.37 15.81
N ARG A 269 20.64 21.49 14.55
CA ARG A 269 21.70 20.71 13.90
C ARG A 269 22.65 21.56 13.09
N THR A 270 23.78 20.98 12.75
CA THR A 270 24.72 21.56 11.80
C THR A 270 24.28 21.31 10.35
N ALA A 271 24.87 22.07 9.40
CA ALA A 271 24.59 21.87 7.96
C ALA A 271 25.06 20.50 7.45
N ILE A 272 26.14 19.95 8.01
CA ILE A 272 26.52 18.53 7.83
C ILE A 272 26.18 17.78 9.10
N TYR A 273 25.37 16.74 8.99
CA TYR A 273 24.80 16.10 10.17
C TYR A 273 24.53 14.61 9.95
N ILE A 274 24.39 13.88 11.04
CA ILE A 274 23.76 12.57 11.11
C ILE A 274 22.37 12.74 11.72
N PRO A 275 21.31 12.08 11.19
CA PRO A 275 19.93 12.32 11.68
C PRO A 275 19.75 12.06 13.18
N PHE A 276 20.30 10.95 13.66
CA PHE A 276 20.27 10.54 15.08
C PHE A 276 21.45 9.59 15.35
N PRO A 277 21.84 9.39 16.62
CA PRO A 277 23.07 8.62 16.95
C PRO A 277 23.09 7.18 16.42
N GLN A 278 21.96 6.50 16.40
CA GLN A 278 21.81 5.09 15.96
C GLN A 278 21.51 4.96 14.46
N ALA A 279 21.69 6.02 13.67
CA ALA A 279 21.35 6.02 12.24
C ALA A 279 22.07 4.90 11.45
N VAL A 280 21.34 4.27 10.55
CA VAL A 280 21.85 3.26 9.62
C VAL A 280 21.56 3.69 8.17
N PRO A 281 22.60 3.92 7.35
CA PRO A 281 24.02 3.86 7.67
C PRO A 281 24.47 5.03 8.57
N ALA A 282 25.43 4.78 9.46
CA ALA A 282 26.02 5.79 10.33
C ALA A 282 26.95 6.74 9.54
N ARG A 283 26.40 7.47 8.59
CA ARG A 283 27.10 8.37 7.68
C ARG A 283 26.38 9.71 7.61
N PRO A 284 27.10 10.84 7.63
CA PRO A 284 26.49 12.16 7.57
C PRO A 284 25.90 12.46 6.17
N VAL A 285 25.13 13.53 6.13
CA VAL A 285 24.65 14.17 4.91
C VAL A 285 24.88 15.68 5.03
N ILE A 286 25.11 16.36 3.93
CA ILE A 286 25.16 17.82 3.89
C ILE A 286 23.83 18.34 3.36
N ASP A 287 23.18 19.20 4.14
CA ASP A 287 22.03 19.96 3.69
C ASP A 287 22.49 21.12 2.80
N ALA A 288 22.26 20.96 1.50
CA ALA A 288 22.71 21.92 0.50
C ALA A 288 22.10 23.32 0.69
N ALA A 289 20.87 23.41 1.21
CA ALA A 289 20.16 24.67 1.36
C ALA A 289 20.76 25.58 2.44
N VAL A 290 21.45 25.02 3.44
CA VAL A 290 22.01 25.76 4.59
C VAL A 290 23.54 25.68 4.68
N CYS A 291 24.18 24.91 3.79
CA CYS A 291 25.64 24.79 3.74
C CYS A 291 26.26 26.02 3.09
N MET A 292 27.09 26.76 3.82
CA MET A 292 27.75 27.96 3.32
C MET A 292 28.70 27.69 2.13
N LYS A 293 29.27 26.50 1.99
CA LYS A 293 30.09 26.14 0.83
C LYS A 293 29.21 25.99 -0.41
N LEU A 294 28.09 25.25 -0.32
CA LEU A 294 27.21 24.98 -1.46
C LEU A 294 26.35 26.19 -1.87
N THR A 295 25.98 27.05 -0.90
CA THR A 295 25.13 28.23 -1.20
C THR A 295 25.92 29.48 -1.58
N LYS A 296 27.14 29.67 -1.06
CA LYS A 296 27.88 30.94 -1.17
C LYS A 296 29.36 30.75 -1.57
N ASP A 297 29.78 29.53 -1.82
CA ASP A 297 31.19 29.13 -2.04
C ASP A 297 32.16 29.60 -0.95
N LYS A 298 31.64 29.81 0.26
CA LYS A 298 32.43 30.28 1.43
C LYS A 298 32.43 29.19 2.49
N CYS A 299 33.57 28.73 2.91
CA CYS A 299 33.78 27.67 3.88
C CYS A 299 34.43 26.41 3.24
N GLY A 300 34.43 25.29 3.89
CA GLY A 300 35.11 24.03 3.50
C GLY A 300 35.83 23.39 4.68
N ILE A 301 35.51 23.83 5.92
CA ILE A 301 36.14 23.36 7.15
C ILE A 301 35.94 21.85 7.33
N CYS A 302 34.73 21.32 7.04
CA CYS A 302 34.44 19.89 7.13
C CYS A 302 35.36 19.05 6.23
N ALA A 303 35.63 19.50 5.00
CA ALA A 303 36.56 18.83 4.08
C ALA A 303 38.01 18.85 4.61
N LYS A 304 38.45 19.99 5.13
CA LYS A 304 39.81 20.12 5.72
C LYS A 304 40.01 19.25 6.97
N LYS A 305 38.92 18.98 7.72
CA LYS A 305 38.96 18.14 8.93
C LYS A 305 38.72 16.66 8.64
N CYS A 306 38.28 16.31 7.42
CA CYS A 306 38.01 14.94 7.05
C CYS A 306 39.29 14.21 6.64
N GLN A 307 39.89 13.45 7.55
CA GLN A 307 41.10 12.68 7.26
C GLN A 307 40.94 11.69 6.10
N PRO A 308 39.86 10.89 5.99
CA PRO A 308 39.68 9.98 4.86
C PRO A 308 39.29 10.68 3.56
N GLY A 309 39.11 12.00 3.52
CA GLY A 309 38.78 12.76 2.32
C GLY A 309 37.39 12.40 1.74
N ALA A 310 36.44 12.13 2.61
CA ALA A 310 35.11 11.65 2.20
C ALA A 310 34.15 12.78 1.77
N ILE A 311 34.47 14.05 1.95
CA ILE A 311 33.60 15.18 1.60
C ILE A 311 33.72 15.49 0.11
N ARG A 312 32.59 15.55 -0.59
CA ARG A 312 32.49 15.80 -2.03
C ARG A 312 31.45 16.87 -2.30
N PHE A 313 31.83 18.12 -2.44
CA PHE A 313 30.91 19.23 -2.75
C PHE A 313 30.43 19.22 -4.21
N ASP A 314 31.05 18.42 -5.07
CA ASP A 314 30.74 18.19 -6.47
C ASP A 314 29.79 17.01 -6.70
N ASP A 315 29.24 16.43 -5.63
CA ASP A 315 28.30 15.30 -5.73
C ASP A 315 26.96 15.75 -6.34
N GLU A 316 26.39 14.91 -7.18
CA GLU A 316 25.12 15.16 -7.89
C GLU A 316 24.16 13.99 -7.72
N ASP A 317 22.89 14.24 -7.98
CA ASP A 317 21.87 13.19 -8.02
C ASP A 317 22.22 12.16 -9.10
N ARG A 318 22.04 10.88 -8.78
CA ARG A 318 22.34 9.77 -9.70
C ARG A 318 21.13 8.86 -9.87
N LEU A 319 20.91 8.41 -11.10
CA LEU A 319 19.91 7.41 -11.38
C LEU A 319 20.56 6.02 -11.38
N VAL A 320 19.90 5.09 -10.69
CA VAL A 320 20.28 3.68 -10.63
C VAL A 320 19.05 2.88 -11.03
N THR A 321 19.23 1.88 -11.89
CA THR A 321 18.15 0.98 -12.32
C THR A 321 18.31 -0.37 -11.65
N GLU A 322 17.22 -0.88 -11.07
CA GLU A 322 17.14 -2.19 -10.42
C GLU A 322 16.05 -3.03 -11.08
N GLU A 323 16.35 -4.31 -11.32
CA GLU A 323 15.39 -5.28 -11.82
C GLU A 323 14.88 -6.12 -10.66
N VAL A 324 13.53 -6.20 -10.50
CA VAL A 324 12.87 -6.88 -9.38
C VAL A 324 11.58 -7.56 -9.83
N GLY A 325 11.20 -8.64 -9.16
CA GLY A 325 9.96 -9.35 -9.47
C GLY A 325 8.77 -8.95 -8.62
N ALA A 326 9.01 -8.35 -7.45
CA ALA A 326 7.97 -7.92 -6.51
C ALA A 326 8.31 -6.57 -5.89
N ILE A 327 7.28 -5.82 -5.52
CA ILE A 327 7.40 -4.52 -4.86
C ILE A 327 6.54 -4.52 -3.60
N VAL A 328 7.13 -4.15 -2.45
CA VAL A 328 6.42 -3.93 -1.18
C VAL A 328 6.48 -2.46 -0.83
N VAL A 329 5.33 -1.82 -0.64
CA VAL A 329 5.23 -0.40 -0.30
C VAL A 329 4.96 -0.25 1.20
N ALA A 330 5.88 0.45 1.90
CA ALA A 330 5.88 0.65 3.35
C ALA A 330 6.21 2.10 3.73
N THR A 331 5.66 3.09 3.01
CA THR A 331 6.04 4.51 3.08
C THR A 331 5.50 5.25 4.32
N GLY A 332 4.75 4.57 5.18
CA GLY A 332 4.29 5.12 6.45
C GLY A 332 3.28 6.26 6.32
N TYR A 333 3.37 7.24 7.22
CA TYR A 333 2.41 8.34 7.36
C TYR A 333 3.09 9.67 7.70
N LYS A 334 2.33 10.77 7.61
CA LYS A 334 2.63 12.06 8.21
C LYS A 334 1.54 12.49 9.19
N LEU A 335 1.84 13.44 10.06
CA LEU A 335 0.81 14.07 10.89
C LEU A 335 0.00 15.08 10.05
N TYR A 336 -1.27 15.23 10.41
CA TYR A 336 -2.15 16.28 9.92
C TYR A 336 -1.55 17.64 10.26
N SER A 337 -1.55 18.57 9.29
CA SER A 337 -1.13 19.95 9.53
C SER A 337 -2.16 20.66 10.42
N VAL A 338 -1.76 20.92 11.65
CA VAL A 338 -2.66 21.51 12.66
C VAL A 338 -2.87 23.02 12.43
N GLY A 339 -1.95 23.68 11.76
CA GLY A 339 -2.05 25.09 11.39
C GLY A 339 -3.22 25.37 10.43
N ARG A 340 -3.56 26.65 10.26
CA ARG A 340 -4.52 27.04 9.21
C ARG A 340 -3.89 26.89 7.84
N GLU A 341 -4.37 25.93 7.08
CA GLU A 341 -4.04 25.76 5.66
C GLU A 341 -5.28 25.97 4.80
N GLN A 342 -5.09 26.54 3.61
CA GLN A 342 -6.14 26.59 2.60
C GLN A 342 -6.02 25.34 1.72
N ARG A 343 -6.96 24.41 1.87
CA ARG A 343 -7.04 23.21 1.04
C ARG A 343 -8.34 23.24 0.23
N ASN A 344 -8.23 23.18 -1.10
CA ASN A 344 -9.39 23.22 -2.02
C ASN A 344 -10.36 24.40 -1.77
N GLY A 345 -9.81 25.60 -1.50
CA GLY A 345 -10.60 26.80 -1.25
C GLY A 345 -11.25 26.88 0.15
N ARG A 346 -11.08 25.87 1.00
CA ARG A 346 -11.54 25.85 2.39
C ARG A 346 -10.38 26.07 3.36
N LEU A 347 -10.61 26.88 4.39
CA LEU A 347 -9.70 26.96 5.53
C LEU A 347 -9.85 25.68 6.35
N THR A 348 -8.77 24.90 6.41
CA THR A 348 -8.63 23.70 7.25
C THR A 348 -7.71 23.99 8.42
N GLY A 349 -7.74 23.12 9.44
CA GLY A 349 -6.86 23.21 10.60
C GLY A 349 -7.51 23.80 11.85
N TYR A 350 -6.76 23.75 12.93
CA TYR A 350 -7.19 24.11 14.28
C TYR A 350 -6.41 25.31 14.80
N GLY A 351 -6.43 26.43 14.07
CA GLY A 351 -5.76 27.68 14.46
C GLY A 351 -6.20 28.22 15.84
N GLU A 352 -7.40 27.82 16.30
CA GLU A 352 -7.89 28.08 17.64
C GLU A 352 -7.11 27.40 18.77
N TYR A 353 -6.31 26.35 18.45
CA TYR A 353 -5.43 25.70 19.42
C TYR A 353 -4.05 26.35 19.52
N GLY A 354 -3.74 27.31 18.64
CA GLY A 354 -2.54 28.13 18.73
C GLY A 354 -1.23 27.41 18.34
N TYR A 355 -1.30 26.25 17.68
CA TYR A 355 -0.11 25.56 17.14
C TYR A 355 0.65 26.46 16.16
N GLY A 356 1.97 26.58 16.34
CA GLY A 356 2.82 27.50 15.58
C GLY A 356 2.70 28.99 15.99
N ARG A 357 1.74 29.32 16.87
CA ARG A 357 1.59 30.65 17.47
C ARG A 357 2.11 30.71 18.90
N TYR A 358 1.79 29.71 19.71
CA TYR A 358 2.27 29.59 21.08
C TYR A 358 3.37 28.52 21.11
N ALA A 359 4.55 28.87 21.63
CA ALA A 359 5.69 27.97 21.65
C ALA A 359 5.45 26.67 22.43
N ASP A 360 4.60 26.75 23.48
CA ASP A 360 4.29 25.63 24.36
C ASP A 360 3.02 24.86 23.92
N VAL A 361 2.57 25.04 22.67
CA VAL A 361 1.59 24.18 22.02
C VAL A 361 2.32 23.36 20.96
N ILE A 362 2.52 22.07 21.23
CA ILE A 362 3.30 21.15 20.41
C ILE A 362 2.47 19.95 19.95
N ASP A 363 2.95 19.20 18.96
CA ASP A 363 2.32 17.94 18.55
C ASP A 363 2.88 16.72 19.30
N SER A 364 2.25 15.57 19.10
CA SER A 364 2.61 14.33 19.76
C SER A 364 4.02 13.83 19.42
N LEU A 365 4.50 14.04 18.20
CA LEU A 365 5.86 13.62 17.82
C LEU A 365 6.92 14.56 18.40
N GLN A 366 6.62 15.84 18.51
CA GLN A 366 7.47 16.78 19.25
C GLN A 366 7.58 16.39 20.72
N PHE A 367 6.47 15.98 21.33
CA PHE A 367 6.47 15.51 22.73
C PHE A 367 7.29 14.24 22.90
N GLU A 368 7.22 13.29 21.96
CA GLU A 368 8.10 12.10 21.94
C GLU A 368 9.59 12.47 21.98
N ARG A 369 9.96 13.53 21.25
CA ARG A 369 11.37 13.99 21.28
C ARG A 369 11.78 14.58 22.63
N LEU A 370 10.87 15.25 23.34
CA LEU A 370 11.15 15.72 24.70
C LEU A 370 11.26 14.56 25.70
N LEU A 371 10.51 13.47 25.51
CA LEU A 371 10.59 12.28 26.35
C LEU A 371 11.84 11.43 26.08
N SER A 372 12.39 11.49 24.87
CA SER A 372 13.48 10.62 24.45
C SER A 372 14.85 11.09 24.97
N ALA A 373 15.66 10.15 25.49
CA ALA A 373 17.02 10.43 25.93
C ALA A 373 17.94 10.96 24.79
N SER A 374 17.62 10.63 23.54
CA SER A 374 18.29 11.17 22.34
C SER A 374 17.68 12.47 21.83
N GLY A 375 16.69 13.01 22.52
CA GLY A 375 16.00 14.23 22.12
C GLY A 375 16.75 15.50 22.53
N PRO A 376 16.22 16.68 22.12
CA PRO A 376 16.89 17.96 22.29
C PRO A 376 17.12 18.37 23.76
N THR A 377 16.36 17.76 24.68
CA THR A 377 16.43 18.04 26.14
C THR A 377 17.03 16.87 26.94
N GLY A 378 17.58 15.85 26.26
CA GLY A 378 18.16 14.69 26.93
C GLY A 378 17.14 13.82 27.68
N GLY A 379 15.85 13.89 27.30
CA GLY A 379 14.76 13.13 27.90
C GLY A 379 14.09 13.83 29.10
N GLU A 380 14.46 15.06 29.41
CA GLU A 380 13.74 15.89 30.36
C GLU A 380 12.59 16.62 29.67
N VAL A 381 11.39 16.57 30.23
CA VAL A 381 10.25 17.30 29.69
C VAL A 381 10.43 18.79 30.02
N ARG A 382 10.72 19.60 29.01
CA ARG A 382 10.94 21.03 29.14
C ARG A 382 10.07 21.82 28.16
N ARG A 383 9.58 22.96 28.61
CA ARG A 383 8.80 23.89 27.80
C ARG A 383 9.69 24.45 26.69
N PRO A 384 9.22 24.49 25.43
CA PRO A 384 9.97 25.12 24.34
C PRO A 384 10.23 26.61 24.53
N SER A 385 9.32 27.34 25.22
CA SER A 385 9.41 28.79 25.42
C SER A 385 10.54 29.25 26.32
N ASP A 386 10.71 28.58 27.48
CA ASP A 386 11.61 29.05 28.55
C ASP A 386 12.49 27.95 29.16
N GLY A 387 12.36 26.70 28.69
CA GLY A 387 13.15 25.55 29.16
C GLY A 387 12.78 25.04 30.56
N LYS A 388 11.74 25.57 31.19
CA LYS A 388 11.27 25.09 32.50
C LYS A 388 10.54 23.76 32.39
N VAL A 389 10.49 23.02 33.47
CA VAL A 389 9.71 21.77 33.60
C VAL A 389 8.23 22.13 33.75
N PRO A 390 7.33 21.70 32.84
CA PRO A 390 5.91 21.97 32.96
C PRO A 390 5.32 21.16 34.11
N GLN A 391 4.57 21.84 35.00
CA GLN A 391 3.88 21.18 36.12
C GLN A 391 2.47 20.72 35.74
N ARG A 392 1.87 21.31 34.71
CA ARG A 392 0.57 20.90 34.19
C ARG A 392 0.56 20.80 32.67
N VAL A 393 0.29 19.59 32.19
CA VAL A 393 0.25 19.28 30.75
C VAL A 393 -1.14 18.84 30.33
N VAL A 394 -1.63 19.38 29.22
CA VAL A 394 -2.91 19.02 28.63
C VAL A 394 -2.69 18.31 27.31
N PHE A 395 -3.24 17.12 27.17
CA PHE A 395 -3.23 16.31 25.96
C PHE A 395 -4.60 16.39 25.29
N ILE A 396 -4.63 16.73 24.00
CA ILE A 396 -5.88 16.86 23.24
C ILE A 396 -5.94 15.76 22.19
N SER A 397 -6.87 14.82 22.38
CA SER A 397 -7.09 13.72 21.44
C SER A 397 -7.83 14.15 20.18
N CYS A 398 -7.72 13.37 19.11
CA CYS A 398 -8.48 13.52 17.87
C CYS A 398 -8.30 14.86 17.14
N VAL A 399 -7.16 15.54 17.30
CA VAL A 399 -6.90 16.79 16.57
C VAL A 399 -6.75 16.51 15.07
N GLY A 400 -7.70 16.97 14.29
CA GLY A 400 -7.79 16.67 12.85
C GLY A 400 -8.48 15.35 12.50
N SER A 401 -8.73 14.45 13.44
CA SER A 401 -9.45 13.19 13.24
C SER A 401 -10.93 13.32 13.57
N ARG A 402 -11.80 12.54 12.88
CA ARG A 402 -13.24 12.44 13.17
C ARG A 402 -13.94 13.79 13.09
N ASP A 403 -13.54 14.59 12.13
CA ASP A 403 -14.05 15.95 11.95
C ASP A 403 -14.22 16.27 10.45
N ASN A 404 -15.44 16.13 9.96
CA ASN A 404 -15.76 16.37 8.55
C ASN A 404 -15.72 17.86 8.15
N ALA A 405 -15.73 18.77 9.12
CA ALA A 405 -15.76 20.21 8.85
C ALA A 405 -14.36 20.80 8.65
N LYS A 406 -13.41 20.44 9.51
CA LYS A 406 -12.06 21.04 9.54
C LYS A 406 -10.93 20.07 9.30
N GLY A 407 -11.15 18.79 9.55
CA GLY A 407 -10.15 17.74 9.52
C GLY A 407 -10.48 16.61 8.54
N ILE A 408 -10.30 15.40 8.99
CA ILE A 408 -10.57 14.16 8.27
C ILE A 408 -11.65 13.35 8.98
N SER A 409 -12.44 12.58 8.20
CA SER A 409 -13.60 11.83 8.71
C SER A 409 -13.23 10.64 9.60
N TYR A 410 -12.09 10.01 9.34
CA TYR A 410 -11.67 8.77 9.99
C TYR A 410 -10.96 9.00 11.34
N CYS A 411 -10.86 7.93 12.12
CA CYS A 411 -10.09 7.85 13.36
C CYS A 411 -8.64 7.45 13.05
N SER A 412 -7.67 8.13 13.64
CA SER A 412 -6.24 7.79 13.55
C SER A 412 -5.83 6.59 14.39
N LYS A 413 -6.77 5.95 15.07
CA LYS A 413 -6.65 4.69 15.82
C LYS A 413 -5.72 4.72 17.02
N ILE A 414 -4.49 5.25 16.89
CA ILE A 414 -3.41 5.11 17.89
C ILE A 414 -3.36 6.22 18.94
N CYS A 415 -4.09 7.34 18.74
CA CYS A 415 -3.93 8.52 19.61
C CYS A 415 -4.38 8.27 21.07
N CYS A 416 -5.39 7.46 21.31
CA CYS A 416 -5.79 7.09 22.67
C CYS A 416 -4.68 6.36 23.42
N MET A 417 -3.98 5.47 22.72
CA MET A 417 -2.90 4.66 23.27
C MET A 417 -1.64 5.47 23.55
N TYR A 418 -1.19 6.29 22.59
CA TYR A 418 0.01 7.07 22.85
C TYR A 418 -0.24 8.25 23.79
N ASN A 419 -1.46 8.79 23.91
CA ASN A 419 -1.76 9.75 24.96
C ASN A 419 -1.71 9.12 26.37
N ALA A 420 -2.25 7.90 26.54
CA ALA A 420 -2.08 7.16 27.78
C ALA A 420 -0.58 6.94 28.10
N LYS A 421 0.21 6.51 27.12
CA LYS A 421 1.66 6.39 27.26
C LYS A 421 2.33 7.72 27.64
N HIS A 422 1.98 8.81 26.97
CA HIS A 422 2.55 10.13 27.23
C HIS A 422 2.25 10.63 28.64
N THR A 423 1.02 10.42 29.12
CA THR A 423 0.65 10.79 30.50
C THR A 423 1.43 9.99 31.53
N MET A 424 1.56 8.67 31.34
CA MET A 424 2.34 7.79 32.21
C MET A 424 3.81 8.24 32.26
N LEU A 425 4.46 8.40 31.10
CA LEU A 425 5.86 8.81 31.02
C LEU A 425 6.10 10.22 31.58
N TYR A 426 5.15 11.14 31.34
CA TYR A 426 5.23 12.47 31.94
C TYR A 426 5.16 12.42 33.47
N LYS A 427 4.20 11.69 34.03
CA LYS A 427 4.04 11.52 35.50
C LYS A 427 5.26 10.86 36.13
N HIS A 428 5.88 9.88 35.47
CA HIS A 428 7.09 9.24 35.93
C HIS A 428 8.32 10.19 35.93
N LYS A 429 8.40 11.11 34.95
CA LYS A 429 9.53 12.05 34.81
C LYS A 429 9.36 13.33 35.61
N VAL A 430 8.12 13.75 35.86
CA VAL A 430 7.78 15.00 36.57
C VAL A 430 6.97 14.65 37.81
N HIS A 431 7.67 14.42 38.91
CA HIS A 431 7.04 14.12 40.18
C HIS A 431 6.10 15.26 40.63
N GLY A 432 4.87 14.91 40.95
CA GLY A 432 3.83 15.90 41.29
C GLY A 432 3.23 16.63 40.09
N GLY A 433 3.69 16.33 38.86
CA GLY A 433 3.12 16.87 37.64
C GLY A 433 1.64 16.47 37.46
N ASP A 434 0.86 17.34 36.84
CA ASP A 434 -0.58 17.19 36.64
C ASP A 434 -0.86 16.99 35.13
N ALA A 435 -1.49 15.86 34.77
CA ALA A 435 -1.75 15.46 33.39
C ALA A 435 -3.26 15.39 33.11
N HIS A 436 -3.72 16.14 32.12
CA HIS A 436 -5.13 16.18 31.70
C HIS A 436 -5.26 15.71 30.26
N VAL A 437 -6.25 14.83 29.97
CA VAL A 437 -6.53 14.33 28.63
C VAL A 437 -7.96 14.69 28.22
N PHE A 438 -8.13 15.48 27.16
CA PHE A 438 -9.43 15.66 26.52
C PHE A 438 -9.64 14.58 25.46
N TYR A 439 -10.77 13.88 25.52
CA TYR A 439 -11.10 12.76 24.61
C TYR A 439 -12.60 12.74 24.27
N MET A 440 -12.97 12.21 23.12
CA MET A 440 -14.38 11.99 22.75
C MET A 440 -14.87 10.61 23.21
N ASP A 441 -14.15 9.56 22.86
CA ASP A 441 -14.26 8.19 23.33
C ASP A 441 -12.87 7.54 23.29
N ILE A 442 -12.66 6.49 24.05
CA ILE A 442 -11.41 5.73 24.06
C ILE A 442 -11.52 4.57 23.10
N ARG A 443 -10.60 4.50 22.16
CA ARG A 443 -10.47 3.42 21.18
C ARG A 443 -9.17 2.66 21.41
N ALA A 444 -9.23 1.71 22.32
CA ALA A 444 -8.13 0.86 22.76
C ALA A 444 -8.34 -0.58 22.26
N GLY A 445 -8.46 -0.75 20.93
CA GLY A 445 -8.73 -2.06 20.32
C GLY A 445 -7.45 -2.86 20.08
N GLY A 446 -7.02 -3.63 21.07
CA GLY A 446 -5.85 -4.51 21.03
C GLY A 446 -5.70 -5.29 22.32
N LYS A 447 -4.81 -6.30 22.32
CA LYS A 447 -4.54 -7.10 23.54
C LYS A 447 -3.89 -6.23 24.60
N ASN A 448 -4.50 -6.16 25.79
CA ASN A 448 -4.07 -5.36 26.96
C ASN A 448 -4.10 -3.83 26.72
N TYR A 449 -4.81 -3.34 25.69
CA TYR A 449 -4.84 -1.90 25.39
C TYR A 449 -5.79 -1.15 26.32
N ASP A 450 -6.94 -1.74 26.66
CA ASP A 450 -7.89 -1.14 27.60
C ASP A 450 -7.27 -1.07 29.01
N GLU A 451 -6.63 -2.14 29.44
CA GLU A 451 -5.90 -2.21 30.69
C GLU A 451 -4.77 -1.17 30.77
N PHE A 452 -4.09 -0.92 29.66
CA PHE A 452 -3.04 0.09 29.58
C PHE A 452 -3.60 1.50 29.79
N VAL A 453 -4.74 1.82 29.16
CA VAL A 453 -5.40 3.12 29.37
C VAL A 453 -5.92 3.23 30.80
N ARG A 454 -6.51 2.16 31.35
CA ARG A 454 -6.98 2.13 32.74
C ARG A 454 -5.83 2.35 33.73
N ARG A 455 -4.67 1.78 33.47
CA ARG A 455 -3.47 2.03 34.30
C ARG A 455 -3.09 3.52 34.31
N ALA A 456 -3.10 4.20 33.18
CA ALA A 456 -2.82 5.65 33.11
C ALA A 456 -3.78 6.49 33.97
N ILE A 457 -5.05 6.05 34.07
CA ILE A 457 -6.09 6.74 34.85
C ILE A 457 -5.97 6.38 36.35
N GLU A 458 -6.00 5.10 36.67
CA GLU A 458 -6.18 4.61 38.05
C GLU A 458 -4.87 4.57 38.85
N GLN A 459 -3.75 4.21 38.21
CA GLN A 459 -2.46 4.06 38.90
C GLN A 459 -1.60 5.31 38.78
N ASP A 460 -1.51 5.90 37.58
CA ASP A 460 -0.68 7.09 37.35
C ASP A 460 -1.45 8.41 37.57
N GLY A 461 -2.77 8.35 37.81
CA GLY A 461 -3.59 9.49 38.19
C GLY A 461 -3.72 10.56 37.11
N ALA A 462 -3.84 10.17 35.84
CA ALA A 462 -4.15 11.10 34.77
C ALA A 462 -5.64 11.48 34.77
N HIS A 463 -5.94 12.75 34.61
CA HIS A 463 -7.31 13.27 34.59
C HIS A 463 -7.89 13.23 33.18
N TYR A 464 -8.92 12.41 32.96
CA TYR A 464 -9.58 12.25 31.67
C TYR A 464 -10.90 13.02 31.63
N HIS A 465 -10.99 14.01 30.73
CA HIS A 465 -12.18 14.85 30.48
C HIS A 465 -12.85 14.43 29.19
N ARG A 466 -14.06 13.87 29.27
CA ARG A 466 -14.79 13.48 28.06
C ARG A 466 -15.38 14.71 27.37
N GLY A 467 -14.79 15.15 26.27
CA GLY A 467 -15.27 16.31 25.54
C GLY A 467 -14.24 16.83 24.56
N ARG A 468 -14.50 18.00 24.03
CA ARG A 468 -13.61 18.69 23.09
C ARG A 468 -13.16 20.03 23.64
N VAL A 469 -11.93 20.38 23.36
CA VAL A 469 -11.40 21.71 23.58
C VAL A 469 -11.98 22.65 22.52
N SER A 470 -12.50 23.81 22.94
CA SER A 470 -13.02 24.83 22.04
C SER A 470 -11.94 25.76 21.53
N LYS A 471 -11.05 26.22 22.42
CA LYS A 471 -9.90 27.07 22.07
C LYS A 471 -8.84 27.07 23.15
N ILE A 472 -7.63 27.49 22.77
CA ILE A 472 -6.51 27.78 23.66
C ILE A 472 -6.17 29.27 23.51
N VAL A 473 -5.99 29.98 24.60
CA VAL A 473 -5.55 31.37 24.64
C VAL A 473 -4.38 31.51 25.61
N GLU A 474 -3.45 32.38 25.33
CA GLU A 474 -2.38 32.75 26.25
C GLU A 474 -2.82 33.96 27.05
N GLN A 475 -2.70 33.87 28.37
CA GLN A 475 -2.96 34.94 29.30
C GLN A 475 -1.91 34.92 30.41
N ASP A 476 -1.25 36.05 30.64
CA ASP A 476 -0.19 36.21 31.66
C ASP A 476 0.91 35.15 31.58
N GLY A 477 1.30 34.76 30.37
CA GLY A 477 2.34 33.74 30.11
C GLY A 477 1.92 32.30 30.38
N GLN A 478 0.61 32.05 30.60
CA GLN A 478 0.04 30.71 30.76
C GLN A 478 -0.94 30.38 29.63
N LEU A 479 -1.02 29.13 29.26
CA LEU A 479 -2.00 28.63 28.29
C LEU A 479 -3.33 28.30 29.01
N ILE A 480 -4.40 28.97 28.63
CA ILE A 480 -5.74 28.72 29.16
C ILE A 480 -6.47 27.82 28.15
N VAL A 481 -6.64 26.56 28.51
CA VAL A 481 -7.37 25.55 27.72
C VAL A 481 -8.83 25.55 28.14
N ARG A 482 -9.75 25.84 27.21
CA ARG A 482 -11.19 25.85 27.45
C ARG A 482 -11.89 24.73 26.71
N GLY A 483 -12.66 23.94 27.42
CA GLY A 483 -13.40 22.80 26.89
C GLY A 483 -14.68 22.55 27.71
N VAL A 484 -15.28 21.41 27.48
CA VAL A 484 -16.44 20.91 28.21
C VAL A 484 -16.18 19.47 28.62
N ASP A 485 -16.52 19.09 29.85
CA ASP A 485 -16.67 17.72 30.25
C ASP A 485 -18.14 17.29 30.06
N THR A 486 -18.38 16.44 29.07
CA THR A 486 -19.74 16.01 28.72
C THR A 486 -20.32 14.96 29.68
N LEU A 487 -19.50 14.35 30.55
CA LEU A 487 -19.96 13.43 31.58
C LEU A 487 -20.48 14.23 32.81
N ALA A 488 -19.74 15.26 33.21
CA ALA A 488 -20.15 16.16 34.28
C ALA A 488 -21.18 17.19 33.82
N GLY A 489 -21.26 17.49 32.51
CA GLY A 489 -22.11 18.52 31.95
C GLY A 489 -21.61 19.95 32.20
N GLU A 490 -20.32 20.10 32.52
CA GLU A 490 -19.75 21.38 33.01
C GLU A 490 -18.65 21.89 32.07
N PRO A 491 -18.48 23.23 31.96
CA PRO A 491 -17.35 23.84 31.31
C PRO A 491 -16.06 23.59 32.11
N VAL A 492 -15.00 23.21 31.42
CA VAL A 492 -13.67 22.98 32.00
C VAL A 492 -12.71 24.05 31.51
N THR A 493 -12.01 24.68 32.45
CA THR A 493 -10.93 25.64 32.14
C THR A 493 -9.68 25.22 32.89
N ILE A 494 -8.60 24.91 32.14
CA ILE A 494 -7.32 24.45 32.69
C ILE A 494 -6.23 25.46 32.35
N LYS A 495 -5.48 25.89 33.36
CA LYS A 495 -4.24 26.64 33.19
C LYS A 495 -3.11 25.65 32.95
N ALA A 496 -2.60 25.58 31.73
CA ALA A 496 -1.59 24.64 31.32
C ALA A 496 -0.24 25.32 31.10
N ASP A 497 0.84 24.60 31.41
CA ASP A 497 2.20 25.00 31.09
C ASP A 497 2.62 24.50 29.69
N LEU A 498 2.08 23.38 29.28
CA LEU A 498 2.32 22.75 27.98
C LEU A 498 1.04 22.10 27.45
N VAL A 499 0.80 22.20 26.17
CA VAL A 499 -0.30 21.51 25.47
C VAL A 499 0.24 20.61 24.37
N VAL A 500 -0.20 19.36 24.35
CA VAL A 500 0.19 18.36 23.37
C VAL A 500 -1.01 17.97 22.49
N LEU A 501 -0.88 18.19 21.20
CA LEU A 501 -1.93 17.92 20.22
C LEU A 501 -1.74 16.55 19.59
N ALA A 502 -2.69 15.64 19.84
CA ALA A 502 -2.70 14.33 19.19
C ALA A 502 -3.23 14.47 17.76
N ALA A 503 -2.37 14.92 16.87
CA ALA A 503 -2.68 15.16 15.47
C ALA A 503 -2.95 13.87 14.70
N ALA A 504 -3.87 13.96 13.72
CA ALA A 504 -4.28 12.82 12.91
C ALA A 504 -3.13 12.23 12.06
N MET A 505 -3.23 10.93 11.78
CA MET A 505 -2.38 10.25 10.79
C MET A 505 -2.93 10.48 9.39
N CYS A 506 -2.09 10.98 8.50
CA CYS A 506 -2.40 11.17 7.08
C CYS A 506 -1.42 10.38 6.21
N PRO A 507 -1.73 10.09 4.94
CA PRO A 507 -0.77 9.53 4.01
C PRO A 507 0.53 10.33 3.97
N SER A 508 1.65 9.64 3.75
CA SER A 508 2.96 10.30 3.63
C SER A 508 3.01 11.22 2.40
N ASP A 509 3.88 12.22 2.44
CA ASP A 509 4.09 13.09 1.28
C ASP A 509 4.54 12.29 0.07
N GLY A 510 3.93 12.55 -1.09
CA GLY A 510 4.19 11.85 -2.33
C GLY A 510 3.50 10.48 -2.47
N ALA A 511 2.63 10.06 -1.53
CA ALA A 511 1.94 8.77 -1.59
C ALA A 511 1.11 8.60 -2.87
N GLU A 512 0.34 9.61 -3.28
CA GLU A 512 -0.47 9.59 -4.51
C GLU A 512 0.41 9.51 -5.77
N ALA A 513 1.49 10.29 -5.82
CA ALA A 513 2.42 10.25 -6.96
C ALA A 513 3.12 8.88 -7.08
N LEU A 514 3.46 8.25 -5.95
CA LEU A 514 4.00 6.89 -5.94
C LEU A 514 2.95 5.86 -6.37
N ALA A 515 1.71 6.00 -5.90
CA ALA A 515 0.59 5.15 -6.30
C ALA A 515 0.39 5.16 -7.82
N GLN A 516 0.43 6.34 -8.44
CA GLN A 516 0.35 6.50 -9.90
C GLN A 516 1.51 5.82 -10.63
N LYS A 517 2.76 5.98 -10.14
CA LYS A 517 3.95 5.32 -10.73
C LYS A 517 3.85 3.79 -10.65
N LEU A 518 3.17 3.26 -9.64
CA LEU A 518 2.99 1.83 -9.40
C LEU A 518 1.67 1.26 -9.96
N ASN A 519 0.80 2.10 -10.53
CA ASN A 519 -0.57 1.75 -10.94
C ASN A 519 -1.40 1.13 -9.80
N VAL A 520 -1.19 1.58 -8.56
CA VAL A 520 -1.91 1.14 -7.37
C VAL A 520 -3.03 2.12 -7.07
N GLY A 521 -4.21 1.60 -6.72
CA GLY A 521 -5.31 2.42 -6.24
C GLY A 521 -5.03 3.05 -4.88
N TYR A 522 -5.67 4.17 -4.60
CA TYR A 522 -5.70 4.79 -3.29
C TYR A 522 -7.12 5.26 -2.97
N ASP A 523 -7.44 5.36 -1.69
CA ASP A 523 -8.75 5.77 -1.22
C ASP A 523 -8.95 7.29 -1.32
N GLU A 524 -10.15 7.76 -0.97
CA GLU A 524 -10.50 9.19 -0.95
C GLU A 524 -9.63 10.03 -0.02
N ASN A 525 -8.93 9.41 0.92
CA ASN A 525 -8.03 10.03 1.88
C ASN A 525 -6.56 10.01 1.42
N GLY A 526 -6.25 9.29 0.34
CA GLY A 526 -4.91 9.15 -0.24
C GLY A 526 -4.09 7.97 0.34
N PHE A 527 -4.69 7.08 1.13
CA PHE A 527 -4.04 5.83 1.54
C PHE A 527 -4.08 4.80 0.41
N LEU A 528 -3.00 4.04 0.27
CA LEU A 528 -2.92 2.98 -0.73
C LEU A 528 -3.95 1.89 -0.46
N SER A 529 -4.69 1.49 -1.49
CA SER A 529 -5.76 0.52 -1.37
C SER A 529 -5.27 -0.91 -1.58
N GLU A 530 -5.71 -1.79 -0.69
CA GLU A 530 -5.62 -3.23 -0.88
C GLU A 530 -6.67 -3.74 -1.88
N SER A 531 -6.40 -4.89 -2.48
CA SER A 531 -7.30 -5.52 -3.45
C SER A 531 -8.63 -5.99 -2.82
N HIS A 532 -8.61 -6.41 -1.55
CA HIS A 532 -9.80 -6.77 -0.78
C HIS A 532 -9.49 -6.76 0.73
N PRO A 533 -10.24 -6.01 1.56
CA PRO A 533 -9.88 -5.77 2.96
C PRO A 533 -9.87 -7.03 3.84
N LYS A 534 -10.64 -8.07 3.50
CA LYS A 534 -10.72 -9.30 4.29
C LYS A 534 -9.92 -10.46 3.70
N LEU A 535 -9.90 -10.60 2.38
CA LEU A 535 -9.35 -11.78 1.71
C LEU A 535 -7.96 -11.55 1.11
N ARG A 536 -7.63 -10.30 0.79
CA ARG A 536 -6.37 -9.90 0.16
C ARG A 536 -5.87 -8.58 0.75
N PRO A 537 -5.59 -8.54 2.07
CA PRO A 537 -5.34 -7.29 2.81
C PRO A 537 -3.95 -6.68 2.58
N VAL A 538 -3.06 -7.38 1.91
CA VAL A 538 -1.69 -6.91 1.59
C VAL A 538 -1.42 -6.84 0.09
N GLU A 539 -2.24 -7.50 -0.74
CA GLU A 539 -2.14 -7.39 -2.21
C GLU A 539 -2.86 -6.14 -2.69
N THR A 540 -2.34 -5.51 -3.72
CA THR A 540 -3.00 -4.39 -4.41
C THR A 540 -3.74 -4.86 -5.68
N ASN A 541 -4.41 -3.94 -6.36
CA ASN A 541 -4.95 -4.19 -7.70
C ASN A 541 -3.85 -4.36 -8.77
N ALA A 542 -2.63 -3.90 -8.52
CA ALA A 542 -1.47 -4.13 -9.37
C ALA A 542 -0.77 -5.43 -8.97
N ALA A 543 -0.78 -6.43 -9.85
CA ALA A 543 -0.17 -7.72 -9.57
C ALA A 543 1.34 -7.57 -9.27
N GLY A 544 1.83 -8.24 -8.23
CA GLY A 544 3.23 -8.17 -7.79
C GLY A 544 3.57 -6.95 -6.95
N VAL A 545 2.60 -6.07 -6.67
CA VAL A 545 2.76 -4.92 -5.77
C VAL A 545 1.94 -5.15 -4.51
N TYR A 546 2.60 -5.05 -3.36
CA TYR A 546 2.05 -5.30 -2.03
C TYR A 546 2.16 -4.06 -1.16
N VAL A 547 1.27 -3.93 -0.17
CA VAL A 547 1.26 -2.81 0.78
C VAL A 547 1.35 -3.32 2.21
N CYS A 548 2.06 -2.59 3.08
CA CYS A 548 2.10 -2.89 4.50
C CYS A 548 2.34 -1.64 5.35
N GLY A 549 1.88 -1.70 6.60
CA GLY A 549 2.00 -0.61 7.56
C GLY A 549 1.08 0.58 7.27
N ALA A 550 1.45 1.73 7.82
CA ALA A 550 0.58 2.90 7.85
C ALA A 550 0.35 3.60 6.50
N CYS A 551 0.98 3.16 5.42
CA CYS A 551 0.68 3.66 4.06
C CYS A 551 -0.68 3.19 3.54
N GLN A 552 -1.23 2.11 4.10
CA GLN A 552 -2.54 1.55 3.75
C GLN A 552 -3.66 2.09 4.66
N GLY A 553 -3.32 2.63 5.82
CA GLY A 553 -4.26 3.21 6.78
C GLY A 553 -3.65 3.30 8.17
N PRO A 554 -4.30 4.02 9.10
CA PRO A 554 -3.81 4.16 10.48
C PRO A 554 -3.60 2.81 11.18
N LYS A 555 -2.38 2.57 11.65
CA LYS A 555 -1.93 1.34 12.32
C LYS A 555 -0.91 1.64 13.40
N ASP A 556 -0.87 0.78 14.41
CA ASP A 556 0.20 0.74 15.40
C ASP A 556 1.42 -0.09 14.92
N ILE A 557 2.43 -0.22 15.77
CA ILE A 557 3.65 -0.96 15.46
C ILE A 557 3.38 -2.47 15.31
N PRO A 558 2.69 -3.15 16.26
CA PRO A 558 2.35 -4.57 16.14
C PRO A 558 1.60 -4.92 14.85
N GLU A 559 0.59 -4.14 14.50
CA GLU A 559 -0.17 -4.32 13.26
C GLU A 559 0.68 -4.08 12.01
N SER A 560 1.54 -3.07 12.05
CA SER A 560 2.45 -2.75 10.95
C SER A 560 3.46 -3.88 10.69
N VAL A 561 3.99 -4.48 11.75
CA VAL A 561 4.91 -5.63 11.69
C VAL A 561 4.18 -6.88 11.18
N ALA A 562 3.00 -7.19 11.73
CA ALA A 562 2.21 -8.33 11.28
C ALA A 562 1.84 -8.24 9.79
N GLN A 563 1.45 -7.04 9.34
CA GLN A 563 1.12 -6.82 7.93
C GLN A 563 2.37 -6.88 7.03
N ALA A 564 3.52 -6.43 7.51
CA ALA A 564 4.79 -6.53 6.79
C ALA A 564 5.19 -8.00 6.56
N THR A 565 5.11 -8.84 7.60
CA THR A 565 5.33 -10.29 7.50
C THR A 565 4.32 -10.96 6.55
N ALA A 566 3.05 -10.53 6.58
CA ALA A 566 2.04 -11.03 5.63
C ALA A 566 2.39 -10.67 4.17
N ALA A 567 2.83 -9.44 3.90
CA ALA A 567 3.28 -9.01 2.58
C ALA A 567 4.53 -9.78 2.13
N ALA A 568 5.53 -9.96 3.01
CA ALA A 568 6.70 -10.78 2.77
C ALA A 568 6.31 -12.22 2.44
N GLY A 569 5.39 -12.83 3.20
CA GLY A 569 4.87 -14.18 2.94
C GLY A 569 4.27 -14.33 1.53
N LYS A 570 3.56 -13.30 1.02
CA LYS A 570 3.05 -13.29 -0.36
C LYS A 570 4.16 -13.22 -1.41
N VAL A 571 5.19 -12.42 -1.15
CA VAL A 571 6.39 -12.36 -2.01
C VAL A 571 7.09 -13.72 -2.03
N LEU A 572 7.26 -14.37 -0.88
CA LEU A 572 7.90 -15.67 -0.76
C LEU A 572 7.13 -16.77 -1.51
N VAL A 573 5.81 -16.79 -1.42
CA VAL A 573 4.96 -17.69 -2.22
C VAL A 573 5.19 -17.47 -3.71
N MET A 574 5.28 -16.23 -4.17
CA MET A 574 5.56 -15.94 -5.57
C MET A 574 6.97 -16.42 -5.96
N PHE A 575 7.98 -16.16 -5.13
CA PHE A 575 9.37 -16.51 -5.41
C PHE A 575 9.71 -18.00 -5.25
N SER A 576 8.83 -18.79 -4.63
CA SER A 576 8.97 -20.25 -4.60
C SER A 576 8.84 -20.89 -5.99
N HIS A 577 8.22 -20.17 -6.94
CA HIS A 577 8.13 -20.59 -8.34
C HIS A 577 9.35 -20.11 -9.14
N GLN A 578 9.74 -20.85 -10.17
CA GLN A 578 10.78 -20.41 -11.12
C GLN A 578 10.23 -19.49 -12.20
N GLN A 579 8.97 -19.68 -12.54
CA GLN A 579 8.23 -18.95 -13.56
C GLN A 579 6.82 -18.64 -13.04
N LEU A 580 6.22 -17.59 -13.55
CA LEU A 580 4.82 -17.26 -13.27
C LEU A 580 3.94 -17.80 -14.38
N ALA A 581 2.94 -18.60 -14.01
CA ALA A 581 1.88 -18.99 -14.92
C ALA A 581 0.88 -17.84 -15.07
N ARG A 582 0.69 -17.39 -16.30
CA ARG A 582 -0.26 -16.35 -16.66
C ARG A 582 -1.41 -16.92 -17.48
N GLU A 583 -2.61 -16.34 -17.30
CA GLU A 583 -3.78 -16.65 -18.11
C GLU A 583 -3.47 -16.43 -19.60
N PRO A 584 -3.78 -17.39 -20.48
CA PRO A 584 -3.45 -17.32 -21.90
C PRO A 584 -4.45 -16.50 -22.73
N GLU A 585 -5.53 -15.99 -22.11
CA GLU A 585 -6.57 -15.18 -22.76
C GLU A 585 -6.06 -13.76 -23.03
N ILE A 586 -5.00 -13.66 -23.83
CA ILE A 586 -4.35 -12.42 -24.23
C ILE A 586 -4.40 -12.24 -25.76
N ALA A 587 -4.11 -11.02 -26.22
CA ALA A 587 -4.02 -10.74 -27.65
C ALA A 587 -2.85 -11.52 -28.29
N ARG A 588 -3.04 -11.89 -29.54
CA ARG A 588 -2.02 -12.50 -30.42
C ARG A 588 -1.98 -11.73 -31.73
N VAL A 589 -0.82 -11.65 -32.32
CA VAL A 589 -0.64 -11.03 -33.65
C VAL A 589 -0.08 -12.07 -34.59
N ASP A 590 -0.76 -12.27 -35.74
CA ASP A 590 -0.17 -12.97 -36.86
C ASP A 590 0.90 -12.07 -37.48
N GLU A 591 2.16 -12.32 -37.08
CA GLU A 591 3.30 -11.51 -37.47
C GLU A 591 3.52 -11.51 -38.99
N MET A 592 3.12 -12.60 -39.69
CA MET A 592 3.28 -12.70 -41.13
C MET A 592 2.24 -11.87 -41.90
N ASN A 593 1.03 -11.77 -41.42
CA ASN A 593 -0.04 -10.98 -42.06
C ASN A 593 -0.15 -9.55 -41.49
N CYS A 594 0.65 -9.20 -40.48
CA CYS A 594 0.66 -7.87 -39.89
C CYS A 594 1.11 -6.79 -40.89
N ALA A 595 0.31 -5.75 -41.07
CA ALA A 595 0.62 -4.62 -41.97
C ALA A 595 1.67 -3.64 -41.41
N ALA A 596 2.20 -3.87 -40.22
CA ALA A 596 3.16 -3.00 -39.51
C ALA A 596 2.70 -1.52 -39.34
N CYS A 597 1.40 -1.27 -39.32
CA CYS A 597 0.84 0.09 -39.15
C CYS A 597 0.90 0.61 -37.72
N PHE A 598 1.08 -0.29 -36.73
CA PHE A 598 1.14 -0.01 -35.30
C PHE A 598 -0.07 0.72 -34.70
N ALA A 599 -1.24 0.65 -35.36
CA ALA A 599 -2.49 1.17 -34.81
C ALA A 599 -2.80 0.51 -33.44
N CYS A 600 -2.58 -0.81 -33.33
CA CYS A 600 -2.71 -1.58 -32.11
C CYS A 600 -1.80 -1.07 -30.96
N ALA A 601 -0.56 -0.66 -31.27
CA ALA A 601 0.36 -0.12 -30.26
C ALA A 601 -0.10 1.25 -29.73
N ARG A 602 -0.61 2.10 -30.62
CA ARG A 602 -1.15 3.42 -30.22
C ARG A 602 -2.44 3.32 -29.41
N ALA A 603 -3.25 2.30 -29.66
CA ALA A 603 -4.52 2.09 -28.98
C ALA A 603 -4.41 1.29 -27.68
N CYS A 604 -3.27 0.63 -27.43
CA CYS A 604 -3.07 -0.23 -26.26
C CYS A 604 -2.92 0.61 -24.98
N PRO A 605 -3.89 0.55 -24.02
CA PRO A 605 -3.79 1.33 -22.79
C PRO A 605 -2.71 0.81 -21.83
N TYR A 606 -2.20 -0.41 -22.05
CA TYR A 606 -1.21 -1.07 -21.20
C TYR A 606 0.21 -1.05 -21.79
N GLY A 607 0.42 -0.44 -22.95
CA GLY A 607 1.72 -0.45 -23.63
C GLY A 607 2.23 -1.85 -23.98
N ALA A 608 1.32 -2.82 -24.13
CA ALA A 608 1.67 -4.22 -24.31
C ALA A 608 2.04 -4.62 -25.74
N ILE A 609 2.06 -3.69 -26.69
CA ILE A 609 2.37 -3.97 -28.09
C ILE A 609 3.72 -3.34 -28.44
N GLU A 610 4.67 -4.20 -28.75
CA GLU A 610 6.03 -3.84 -29.10
C GLU A 610 6.24 -3.85 -30.63
N ARG A 611 7.20 -3.06 -31.10
CA ARG A 611 7.70 -3.13 -32.47
C ARG A 611 8.73 -4.23 -32.58
N ALA A 612 8.49 -5.22 -33.42
CA ALA A 612 9.41 -6.33 -33.64
C ALA A 612 9.90 -6.36 -35.10
N GLU A 613 11.03 -7.01 -35.31
CA GLU A 613 11.60 -7.24 -36.63
C GLU A 613 11.76 -8.75 -36.85
N ILE A 614 11.27 -9.22 -38.00
CA ILE A 614 11.52 -10.56 -38.47
C ILE A 614 12.74 -10.50 -39.39
N ARG A 615 13.76 -11.29 -39.09
CA ARG A 615 15.00 -11.38 -39.84
C ARG A 615 15.20 -12.79 -40.39
N ASP A 616 15.86 -12.92 -41.53
CA ASP A 616 16.24 -14.20 -42.08
C ASP A 616 17.42 -14.84 -41.33
N ARG A 617 17.81 -16.06 -41.73
CA ARG A 617 18.95 -16.78 -41.13
C ARG A 617 20.31 -16.06 -41.31
N LYS A 618 20.37 -15.07 -42.24
CA LYS A 618 21.57 -14.27 -42.51
C LYS A 618 21.51 -12.92 -41.75
N GLY A 619 20.46 -12.68 -40.91
CA GLY A 619 20.28 -11.44 -40.16
C GLY A 619 19.66 -10.30 -40.97
N GLN A 620 19.26 -10.51 -42.22
CA GLN A 620 18.68 -9.50 -43.09
C GLN A 620 17.22 -9.25 -42.70
N LEU A 621 16.77 -7.98 -42.65
CA LEU A 621 15.42 -7.63 -42.29
C LEU A 621 14.44 -8.10 -43.38
N ILE A 622 13.53 -9.00 -43.00
CA ILE A 622 12.42 -9.45 -43.86
C ILE A 622 11.23 -8.50 -43.69
N LYS A 623 10.85 -8.22 -42.44
CA LYS A 623 9.61 -7.50 -42.14
C LYS A 623 9.63 -6.86 -40.77
N ARG A 624 8.96 -5.70 -40.64
CA ARG A 624 8.56 -5.16 -39.31
C ARG A 624 7.17 -5.63 -38.97
N THR A 625 6.91 -5.89 -37.69
CA THR A 625 5.64 -6.41 -37.18
C THR A 625 5.34 -5.87 -35.79
N ALA A 626 4.09 -5.99 -35.37
CA ALA A 626 3.69 -5.81 -33.97
C ALA A 626 3.80 -7.14 -33.23
N ARG A 627 4.30 -7.12 -32.00
CA ARG A 627 4.37 -8.28 -31.12
C ARG A 627 3.74 -7.97 -29.77
N VAL A 628 2.99 -8.92 -29.23
CA VAL A 628 2.36 -8.76 -27.92
C VAL A 628 3.34 -9.17 -26.83
N ASN A 629 3.59 -8.26 -25.89
CA ASN A 629 4.26 -8.59 -24.64
C ASN A 629 3.25 -9.27 -23.72
N ALA A 630 3.39 -10.59 -23.56
CA ALA A 630 2.48 -11.39 -22.75
C ALA A 630 2.44 -10.95 -21.28
N GLY A 631 3.52 -10.38 -20.75
CA GLY A 631 3.60 -9.86 -19.39
C GLY A 631 2.72 -8.63 -19.15
N LEU A 632 2.57 -7.77 -20.14
CA LEU A 632 1.81 -6.51 -20.05
C LEU A 632 0.36 -6.63 -20.53
N CYS A 633 0.06 -7.57 -21.43
CA CYS A 633 -1.26 -7.67 -22.06
C CYS A 633 -2.35 -8.08 -21.05
N MET A 634 -3.41 -7.28 -20.93
CA MET A 634 -4.54 -7.54 -20.02
C MET A 634 -5.76 -8.15 -20.74
N GLY A 635 -5.62 -8.58 -21.99
CA GLY A 635 -6.71 -9.24 -22.72
C GLY A 635 -7.92 -8.35 -23.02
N CYS A 636 -7.76 -7.02 -23.09
CA CYS A 636 -8.89 -6.09 -23.26
C CYS A 636 -9.49 -6.03 -24.68
N GLY A 637 -8.83 -6.61 -25.69
CA GLY A 637 -9.30 -6.68 -27.08
C GLY A 637 -9.18 -5.38 -27.91
N THR A 638 -8.81 -4.24 -27.33
CA THR A 638 -8.73 -2.95 -28.05
C THR A 638 -7.86 -3.02 -29.32
N CYS A 639 -6.74 -3.75 -29.25
CA CYS A 639 -5.82 -3.94 -30.39
C CYS A 639 -6.47 -4.74 -31.53
N VAL A 640 -7.39 -5.66 -31.24
CA VAL A 640 -8.13 -6.44 -32.24
C VAL A 640 -9.11 -5.53 -32.97
N ALA A 641 -9.89 -4.72 -32.22
CA ALA A 641 -10.89 -3.82 -32.78
C ALA A 641 -10.31 -2.76 -33.74
N VAL A 642 -9.07 -2.32 -33.52
CA VAL A 642 -8.42 -1.28 -34.36
C VAL A 642 -7.51 -1.86 -35.43
N CYS A 643 -7.41 -3.17 -35.60
CA CYS A 643 -6.50 -3.81 -36.55
C CYS A 643 -7.07 -3.80 -37.99
N PRO A 644 -6.56 -2.99 -38.92
CA PRO A 644 -7.12 -2.92 -40.28
C PRO A 644 -6.83 -4.16 -41.14
N SER A 645 -5.75 -4.88 -40.83
CA SER A 645 -5.38 -6.13 -41.51
C SER A 645 -5.97 -7.38 -40.89
N LYS A 646 -6.76 -7.25 -39.78
CA LYS A 646 -7.32 -8.37 -39.01
C LYS A 646 -6.28 -9.41 -38.59
N SER A 647 -5.02 -9.01 -38.46
CA SER A 647 -3.92 -9.87 -38.01
C SER A 647 -3.79 -9.93 -36.49
N ALA A 648 -4.53 -9.10 -35.75
CA ALA A 648 -4.63 -9.20 -34.30
C ALA A 648 -5.88 -9.97 -33.93
N ASP A 649 -5.77 -10.91 -32.98
CA ASP A 649 -6.88 -11.70 -32.43
C ASP A 649 -6.73 -11.82 -30.92
N LEU A 650 -7.81 -12.19 -30.21
CA LEU A 650 -7.84 -12.37 -28.76
C LEU A 650 -8.13 -13.84 -28.43
N ALA A 651 -7.18 -14.50 -27.80
CA ALA A 651 -7.38 -15.88 -27.36
C ALA A 651 -8.57 -15.98 -26.37
N GLY A 652 -9.50 -16.90 -26.62
CA GLY A 652 -10.72 -17.07 -25.85
C GLY A 652 -11.85 -16.07 -26.16
N PHE A 653 -11.60 -15.09 -27.08
CA PHE A 653 -12.58 -14.11 -27.56
C PHE A 653 -12.30 -13.74 -29.02
N SER A 654 -12.16 -14.75 -29.88
CA SER A 654 -11.98 -14.55 -31.32
C SER A 654 -13.22 -13.95 -31.98
N GLU A 655 -13.07 -13.35 -33.17
CA GLU A 655 -14.21 -12.84 -33.95
C GLU A 655 -15.31 -13.91 -34.09
N GLN A 656 -14.95 -15.16 -34.36
CA GLN A 656 -15.90 -16.27 -34.52
C GLN A 656 -16.68 -16.53 -33.22
N GLN A 657 -16.04 -16.49 -32.06
CA GLN A 657 -16.70 -16.66 -30.77
C GLN A 657 -17.68 -15.52 -30.50
N ILE A 658 -17.29 -14.26 -30.78
CA ILE A 658 -18.11 -13.06 -30.59
C ILE A 658 -19.34 -13.10 -31.52
N TYR A 659 -19.15 -13.41 -32.80
CA TYR A 659 -20.26 -13.53 -33.75
C TYR A 659 -21.24 -14.64 -33.33
N ALA A 660 -20.74 -15.80 -32.90
CA ALA A 660 -21.59 -16.88 -32.42
C ALA A 660 -22.44 -16.46 -31.19
N MET A 661 -21.86 -15.66 -30.28
CA MET A 661 -22.62 -15.11 -29.14
C MET A 661 -23.74 -14.17 -29.61
N VAL A 662 -23.47 -13.29 -30.56
CA VAL A 662 -24.46 -12.34 -31.08
C VAL A 662 -25.56 -13.06 -31.86
N GLU A 663 -25.20 -14.00 -32.73
CA GLU A 663 -26.14 -14.81 -33.54
C GLU A 663 -27.07 -15.67 -32.67
N SER A 664 -26.62 -16.06 -31.46
CA SER A 664 -27.45 -16.85 -30.54
C SER A 664 -28.58 -16.06 -29.87
N LEU A 665 -28.65 -14.75 -30.08
CA LEU A 665 -29.71 -13.87 -29.57
C LEU A 665 -30.74 -13.48 -30.64
N VAL A 666 -30.49 -13.83 -31.89
CA VAL A 666 -31.39 -13.60 -33.03
C VAL A 666 -32.10 -14.87 -33.41
#